data_7694b3aaf0098f8478a6da3b7b0081bc
#
_entry.id   7694b3aaf0098f8478a6da3b7b0081bc
#
_cell.length_a   1.000
_cell.length_b   1.000
_cell.length_c   1.000
_cell.angle_alpha   90.00
_cell.angle_beta   90.00
_cell.angle_gamma   90.00
#
_symmetry.space_group_name_H-M   'P 1'
#
loop_
_entity.id
_entity.type
_entity.pdbx_description
1 polymer ?
#
loop_
_entity_poly.entity_id
_entity_poly.type
_entity_poly.pdbx_seq_one_letter_code
_entity_poly.pdbx_strand_id
1 'polypeptide(L)'
;MVKYLPARGLLAALLLVVPLTAMAQQNATIAGVVTDESKGVLPGVTVTATDLGTGRVASAVTGAQGEYQIRNVPPGRYSVTAELSGFGTATVPVLELRVGQNATVPLALKVGALAETITVTGESPLVDITSSEVAGNVDRRQMEELPLAGRNWMELSLQVKGITANNVDNRPGVGDDNAFQLNLDGQQITNKVASSGFGQPKFSREAIAEFQIITNLFDITQGRSTGVQVQAISKSGTNNLRGSLYGYFRDDKWNSADFVAKRVLPYQNQQTGASLGGPLRKDKLHYFLSYEYEREPGTVFFAPVNLASIRTSAADQQVNHSALGRVDQDWTANSHLSYRYSFWRFDRPNDKQAEHPTQSASRTRKADNFLVSWSHVRSSSLVEEVRVGYNTFGWTNGVALDQLVTAAPPGWRGTGTPSFNFSNGTIGPPQNFPQEFNQNQITARYDLTWNKGAHDMKIGAEFLGWKDSGEWHLGERGVFNFRSNPADMDRRFPGNDPTQWDITGLDSFATNFLQNTGNWDVDIPRPTYAVWFGDNWRVSDRLTLNYGMRYDLDQGATDPPDTKNSTVFAPFGGPLFKSGIRDNNNISPRAGFAWNVGGGNTLVVRGGTGLYYGSVVSNVTFSQQSFGNRIIVNSFTNDNQPGWFLNPTRNYTAAQIASGAVPQAPRVIAHDFEVPVTWQSAIGFQKQITPVLGIETDLTHWREYNRTRGVDINMVVDPATAYPAQGRVADPNWGPIVWIESGGKADFLSLANGITRRYANNFQAGLTYTYTFFARDNQPANGFGPNADNPLNIDSDDEWATSQEFQRHTLRLNGIWAPGWGLTFSGAYQFGSGNYFSTSVGGNPYGKNRAALSHTNRLYVGTAPLVVNTALAGDRYDGPTTLNSGDRVPRNALRGAAIHKVDARATKAFKINNLSMSVVAEVFNLFNHENFGSYNAVVTSPLFGQPQQNIGNAYRPRTGQLAVRVQF
;
A
#
# COMPACT_ATOMS: atom_id res chain seq x y z
N MET A 1 32.54 12.18 19.58
CA MET A 1 32.86 13.09 18.47
C MET A 1 33.90 12.40 17.59
N VAL A 2 33.72 12.23 16.32
CA VAL A 2 34.53 11.47 15.35
C VAL A 2 33.90 10.08 15.07
N LYS A 3 32.88 10.02 14.19
CA LYS A 3 32.49 8.78 13.46
C LYS A 3 31.56 9.04 12.23
N TYR A 4 31.48 10.27 11.71
CA TYR A 4 30.56 10.60 10.59
C TYR A 4 31.26 11.11 9.30
N LEU A 5 32.49 10.71 9.04
CA LEU A 5 33.22 11.17 7.84
C LEU A 5 33.31 10.17 6.65
N PRO A 6 32.89 8.86 6.70
CA PRO A 6 33.09 8.04 5.51
C PRO A 6 31.99 8.16 4.46
N ALA A 7 30.76 8.55 4.82
CA ALA A 7 29.67 8.57 3.85
C ALA A 7 29.75 9.70 2.80
N ARG A 8 30.25 10.87 3.17
CA ARG A 8 30.44 11.99 2.23
C ARG A 8 31.64 11.80 1.31
N GLY A 9 32.69 11.15 1.78
CA GLY A 9 33.86 10.79 0.96
C GLY A 9 33.58 9.66 -0.03
N LEU A 10 32.74 8.69 0.32
CA LEU A 10 32.31 7.62 -0.59
C LEU A 10 31.39 8.15 -1.69
N LEU A 11 30.51 9.09 -1.40
CA LEU A 11 29.64 9.71 -2.42
C LEU A 11 30.46 10.50 -3.45
N ALA A 12 31.52 11.21 -3.02
CA ALA A 12 32.43 11.92 -3.92
C ALA A 12 33.36 10.97 -4.69
N ALA A 13 33.76 9.86 -4.09
CA ALA A 13 34.59 8.83 -4.74
C ALA A 13 33.77 7.95 -5.72
N LEU A 14 32.49 7.67 -5.43
CA LEU A 14 31.58 6.95 -6.36
C LEU A 14 31.26 7.75 -7.62
N LEU A 15 31.32 9.08 -7.56
CA LEU A 15 31.12 9.98 -8.71
C LEU A 15 32.35 10.03 -9.64
N LEU A 16 33.50 9.46 -9.25
CA LEU A 16 34.77 9.59 -9.98
C LEU A 16 35.30 8.29 -10.63
N VAL A 17 34.70 7.13 -10.32
CA VAL A 17 35.29 5.86 -10.76
C VAL A 17 34.24 4.88 -11.27
N VAL A 18 33.54 5.17 -12.36
CA VAL A 18 33.03 4.07 -13.20
C VAL A 18 32.68 4.55 -14.60
N PRO A 19 33.19 4.03 -15.68
CA PRO A 19 32.56 4.02 -16.98
C PRO A 19 31.46 2.94 -16.93
N LEU A 20 30.28 3.29 -16.41
CA LEU A 20 29.15 2.38 -16.33
C LEU A 20 28.26 2.54 -17.55
N THR A 21 28.10 1.47 -18.23
CA THR A 21 27.04 1.24 -19.21
C THR A 21 25.80 0.75 -18.46
N ALA A 22 24.63 1.32 -18.69
CA ALA A 22 23.47 1.16 -17.82
C ALA A 22 22.08 1.32 -18.46
N MET A 23 20.94 1.09 -17.78
CA MET A 23 19.70 0.63 -18.39
C MET A 23 18.34 0.92 -17.76
N ALA A 24 17.20 0.65 -18.44
CA ALA A 24 15.84 1.12 -18.20
C ALA A 24 14.71 0.13 -17.96
N GLN A 25 13.58 0.50 -17.29
CA GLN A 25 12.21 0.28 -17.82
C GLN A 25 11.07 0.91 -17.01
N GLN A 26 10.57 2.07 -17.45
CA GLN A 26 9.22 2.60 -17.25
C GLN A 26 8.73 3.31 -18.53
N ASN A 27 9.55 3.27 -19.54
CA ASN A 27 9.29 3.88 -20.84
C ASN A 27 8.44 2.95 -21.69
N ALA A 28 7.70 3.53 -22.64
CA ALA A 28 6.93 2.84 -23.63
C ALA A 28 7.82 2.36 -24.80
N THR A 29 7.26 1.51 -25.64
CA THR A 29 7.87 1.04 -26.88
C THR A 29 6.91 1.32 -28.04
N ILE A 30 7.42 1.81 -29.18
CA ILE A 30 6.68 1.86 -30.45
C ILE A 30 7.26 0.80 -31.35
N ALA A 31 6.44 -0.13 -31.82
CA ALA A 31 6.85 -1.20 -32.72
C ALA A 31 5.88 -1.32 -33.89
N GLY A 32 6.28 -1.95 -34.95
CA GLY A 32 5.38 -2.20 -36.08
C GLY A 32 6.09 -2.81 -37.27
N VAL A 33 5.34 -2.96 -38.36
CA VAL A 33 5.85 -3.39 -39.66
C VAL A 33 5.53 -2.31 -40.67
N VAL A 34 6.51 -1.97 -41.51
CA VAL A 34 6.32 -1.06 -42.64
C VAL A 34 6.14 -1.85 -43.93
N THR A 35 5.05 -1.54 -44.66
CA THR A 35 4.69 -2.22 -45.92
C THR A 35 4.46 -1.19 -47.03
N ASP A 36 4.44 -1.63 -48.27
CA ASP A 36 3.89 -0.86 -49.39
C ASP A 36 2.36 -1.09 -49.51
N GLU A 37 1.72 -0.48 -50.50
CA GLU A 37 0.28 -0.61 -50.79
C GLU A 37 -0.11 -2.05 -51.23
N SER A 38 0.83 -2.84 -51.73
CA SER A 38 0.62 -4.25 -52.09
C SER A 38 0.78 -5.20 -50.91
N LYS A 39 1.05 -4.67 -49.73
CA LYS A 39 1.41 -5.38 -48.49
C LYS A 39 2.79 -6.07 -48.53
N GLY A 40 3.66 -5.66 -49.48
CA GLY A 40 5.06 -6.06 -49.51
C GLY A 40 5.81 -5.39 -48.36
N VAL A 41 6.64 -6.12 -47.65
CA VAL A 41 7.44 -5.56 -46.51
C VAL A 41 8.56 -4.69 -47.03
N LEU A 42 8.83 -3.57 -46.36
CA LEU A 42 9.83 -2.58 -46.74
C LEU A 42 11.00 -2.54 -45.75
N PRO A 43 12.16 -3.16 -46.09
CA PRO A 43 13.39 -3.00 -45.31
C PRO A 43 14.05 -1.64 -45.56
N GLY A 44 14.82 -1.16 -44.57
CA GLY A 44 15.61 0.07 -44.71
C GLY A 44 14.82 1.39 -44.55
N VAL A 45 13.53 1.32 -44.16
CA VAL A 45 12.72 2.51 -43.86
C VAL A 45 13.18 3.12 -42.53
N THR A 46 13.41 4.42 -42.50
CA THR A 46 13.66 5.19 -41.29
C THR A 46 12.31 5.56 -40.64
N VAL A 47 12.04 5.02 -39.45
CA VAL A 47 10.87 5.40 -38.64
C VAL A 47 11.32 6.30 -37.52
N THR A 48 10.70 7.47 -37.38
CA THR A 48 11.06 8.52 -36.43
C THR A 48 9.85 8.87 -35.55
N ALA A 49 10.02 8.83 -34.25
CA ALA A 49 9.06 9.31 -33.26
C ALA A 49 9.55 10.63 -32.65
N THR A 50 8.75 11.68 -32.78
CA THR A 50 9.06 13.02 -32.27
C THR A 50 8.07 13.38 -31.16
N ASP A 51 8.56 13.64 -29.95
CA ASP A 51 7.76 14.13 -28.82
C ASP A 51 7.21 15.53 -29.12
N LEU A 52 5.91 15.67 -29.15
CA LEU A 52 5.22 16.93 -29.44
C LEU A 52 5.36 17.99 -28.33
N GLY A 53 5.77 17.59 -27.13
CA GLY A 53 5.99 18.48 -25.99
C GLY A 53 7.41 19.03 -25.93
N THR A 54 8.42 18.18 -26.13
CA THR A 54 9.84 18.50 -25.92
C THR A 54 10.65 18.63 -27.22
N GLY A 55 10.13 18.16 -28.35
CA GLY A 55 10.87 18.07 -29.60
C GLY A 55 11.87 16.90 -29.64
N ARG A 56 11.97 16.08 -28.61
CA ARG A 56 12.87 14.94 -28.56
C ARG A 56 12.56 13.95 -29.69
N VAL A 57 13.57 13.48 -30.34
CA VAL A 57 13.49 12.55 -31.48
C VAL A 57 14.09 11.21 -31.09
N ALA A 58 13.39 10.12 -31.42
CA ALA A 58 13.89 8.75 -31.36
C ALA A 58 13.61 8.05 -32.70
N SER A 59 14.54 7.27 -33.24
CA SER A 59 14.38 6.61 -34.53
C SER A 59 14.85 5.18 -34.56
N ALA A 60 14.30 4.41 -35.50
CA ALA A 60 14.72 3.05 -35.80
C ALA A 60 14.66 2.84 -37.33
N VAL A 61 15.46 1.89 -37.83
CA VAL A 61 15.42 1.47 -39.23
C VAL A 61 14.79 0.09 -39.32
N THR A 62 13.91 -0.13 -40.31
CA THR A 62 13.24 -1.42 -40.51
C THR A 62 14.21 -2.53 -40.90
N GLY A 63 14.03 -3.71 -40.29
CA GLY A 63 14.77 -4.93 -40.62
C GLY A 63 14.34 -5.59 -41.92
N ALA A 64 14.86 -6.81 -42.18
CA ALA A 64 14.65 -7.52 -43.46
C ALA A 64 13.18 -7.89 -43.74
N GLN A 65 12.35 -7.95 -42.70
CA GLN A 65 10.90 -8.23 -42.80
C GLN A 65 10.05 -6.98 -42.58
N GLY A 66 10.64 -5.78 -42.73
CA GLY A 66 9.96 -4.50 -42.54
C GLY A 66 9.63 -4.14 -41.10
N GLU A 67 10.07 -4.93 -40.16
CA GLU A 67 9.83 -4.71 -38.73
C GLU A 67 10.70 -3.58 -38.16
N TYR A 68 10.12 -2.75 -37.28
CA TYR A 68 10.84 -1.71 -36.55
C TYR A 68 10.43 -1.68 -35.08
N GLN A 69 11.32 -1.15 -34.25
CA GLN A 69 11.03 -0.95 -32.83
C GLN A 69 11.81 0.25 -32.28
N ILE A 70 11.09 1.28 -31.82
CA ILE A 70 11.62 2.44 -31.12
C ILE A 70 11.35 2.22 -29.63
N ARG A 71 12.40 2.10 -28.84
CA ARG A 71 12.35 1.77 -27.43
C ARG A 71 12.70 2.94 -26.56
N ASN A 72 12.45 2.76 -25.25
CA ASN A 72 12.80 3.74 -24.25
C ASN A 72 12.17 5.11 -24.53
N VAL A 73 10.93 5.09 -25.02
CA VAL A 73 10.15 6.27 -25.32
C VAL A 73 9.37 6.67 -24.07
N PRO A 74 9.63 7.84 -23.47
CA PRO A 74 8.85 8.30 -22.31
C PRO A 74 7.36 8.36 -22.63
N PRO A 75 6.46 8.14 -21.66
CA PRO A 75 5.04 8.37 -21.86
C PRO A 75 4.76 9.81 -22.29
N GLY A 76 3.92 9.99 -23.34
CA GLY A 76 3.67 11.30 -23.89
C GLY A 76 2.93 11.26 -25.23
N ARG A 77 2.92 12.39 -25.94
CA ARG A 77 2.29 12.52 -27.26
C ARG A 77 3.37 12.67 -28.34
N TYR A 78 3.33 11.77 -29.32
CA TYR A 78 4.34 11.66 -30.36
C TYR A 78 3.75 11.84 -31.75
N SER A 79 4.52 12.45 -32.68
CA SER A 79 4.34 12.26 -34.12
C SER A 79 5.26 11.13 -34.56
N VAL A 80 4.74 10.18 -35.34
CA VAL A 80 5.53 9.07 -35.88
C VAL A 80 5.55 9.18 -37.39
N THR A 81 6.76 9.29 -38.01
CA THR A 81 6.96 9.39 -39.46
C THR A 81 7.79 8.21 -39.97
N ALA A 82 7.47 7.70 -41.16
CA ALA A 82 8.24 6.69 -41.86
C ALA A 82 8.66 7.20 -43.25
N GLU A 83 9.95 7.10 -43.53
CA GLU A 83 10.58 7.66 -44.75
C GLU A 83 11.48 6.63 -45.41
N LEU A 84 11.35 6.53 -46.75
CA LEU A 84 12.21 5.72 -47.64
C LEU A 84 12.37 6.43 -48.99
N SER A 85 13.57 6.47 -49.52
CA SER A 85 13.82 7.08 -50.83
C SER A 85 12.99 6.38 -51.91
N GLY A 86 12.23 7.17 -52.69
CA GLY A 86 11.32 6.67 -53.74
C GLY A 86 9.89 6.38 -53.25
N PHE A 87 9.61 6.64 -51.99
CA PHE A 87 8.26 6.51 -51.39
C PHE A 87 7.81 7.84 -50.77
N GLY A 88 6.52 8.06 -50.69
CA GLY A 88 5.91 9.15 -49.96
C GLY A 88 6.03 8.91 -48.44
N THR A 89 6.14 10.00 -47.66
CA THR A 89 6.23 9.93 -46.18
C THR A 89 4.89 9.52 -45.55
N ALA A 90 4.88 8.48 -44.77
CA ALA A 90 3.71 8.12 -43.94
C ALA A 90 3.84 8.78 -42.56
N THR A 91 2.77 9.43 -42.08
CA THR A 91 2.76 10.14 -40.80
C THR A 91 1.55 9.77 -39.96
N VAL A 92 1.81 9.40 -38.70
CA VAL A 92 0.83 9.37 -37.61
C VAL A 92 1.00 10.67 -36.81
N PRO A 93 0.09 11.64 -36.93
CA PRO A 93 0.30 12.99 -36.41
C PRO A 93 0.29 13.05 -34.89
N VAL A 94 -0.48 12.18 -34.23
CA VAL A 94 -0.55 12.07 -32.77
C VAL A 94 -0.73 10.62 -32.35
N LEU A 95 0.28 10.09 -31.67
CA LEU A 95 0.26 8.82 -30.96
C LEU A 95 0.39 9.10 -29.47
N GLU A 96 -0.59 8.74 -28.66
CA GLU A 96 -0.50 8.84 -27.19
C GLU A 96 0.09 7.55 -26.62
N LEU A 97 1.23 7.66 -25.94
CA LEU A 97 1.92 6.56 -25.26
C LEU A 97 1.71 6.65 -23.76
N ARG A 98 1.34 5.55 -23.14
CA ARG A 98 1.15 5.41 -21.68
C ARG A 98 2.31 4.66 -21.04
N VAL A 99 2.40 4.76 -19.70
CA VAL A 99 3.39 4.03 -18.89
C VAL A 99 3.35 2.55 -19.22
N GLY A 100 4.53 1.97 -19.52
CA GLY A 100 4.70 0.54 -19.77
C GLY A 100 4.02 0.02 -21.05
N GLN A 101 3.49 0.88 -21.89
CA GLN A 101 2.75 0.48 -23.09
C GLN A 101 3.69 0.04 -24.24
N ASN A 102 3.40 -1.11 -24.84
CA ASN A 102 3.95 -1.55 -26.10
C ASN A 102 2.95 -1.21 -27.22
N ALA A 103 3.16 -0.08 -27.92
CA ALA A 103 2.28 0.39 -28.98
C ALA A 103 2.66 -0.23 -30.33
N THR A 104 1.78 -1.04 -30.92
CA THR A 104 1.99 -1.59 -32.28
C THR A 104 1.39 -0.64 -33.30
N VAL A 105 2.23 -0.01 -34.14
CA VAL A 105 1.87 1.00 -35.15
C VAL A 105 2.31 0.53 -36.54
N PRO A 106 1.48 -0.20 -37.30
CA PRO A 106 1.80 -0.55 -38.67
C PRO A 106 1.74 0.68 -39.59
N LEU A 107 2.69 0.81 -40.49
CA LEU A 107 2.79 1.94 -41.42
C LEU A 107 2.82 1.44 -42.87
N ALA A 108 2.11 2.12 -43.77
CA ALA A 108 2.10 1.79 -45.18
C ALA A 108 2.62 2.99 -46.01
N LEU A 109 3.63 2.75 -46.84
CA LEU A 109 4.20 3.74 -47.72
C LEU A 109 3.64 3.58 -49.16
N LYS A 110 3.42 4.70 -49.83
CA LYS A 110 3.04 4.69 -51.26
C LYS A 110 4.25 4.96 -52.14
N VAL A 111 4.32 4.32 -53.27
CA VAL A 111 5.30 4.65 -54.31
C VAL A 111 4.89 5.99 -54.90
N GLY A 112 5.76 7.01 -54.84
CA GLY A 112 5.46 8.36 -55.36
C GLY A 112 6.53 9.38 -55.07
N ALA A 113 6.38 10.61 -55.58
CA ALA A 113 7.31 11.69 -55.30
C ALA A 113 7.29 12.14 -53.83
N LEU A 114 8.42 12.59 -53.31
CA LEU A 114 8.69 12.97 -51.90
C LEU A 114 7.72 13.98 -51.26
N ALA A 115 6.77 14.53 -51.98
CA ALA A 115 5.85 15.60 -51.56
C ALA A 115 4.45 15.13 -51.08
N GLU A 116 4.12 13.85 -51.21
CA GLU A 116 2.83 13.33 -50.71
C GLU A 116 2.96 12.75 -49.29
N THR A 117 2.40 13.47 -48.29
CA THR A 117 2.29 13.01 -46.93
C THR A 117 0.97 12.28 -46.75
N ILE A 118 1.03 11.00 -46.42
CA ILE A 118 -0.16 10.21 -46.08
C ILE A 118 -0.36 10.30 -44.57
N THR A 119 -1.49 10.88 -44.20
CA THR A 119 -1.92 10.88 -42.76
C THR A 119 -2.55 9.54 -42.46
N VAL A 120 -1.86 8.74 -41.68
CA VAL A 120 -2.42 7.51 -41.11
C VAL A 120 -3.17 7.89 -39.80
N THR A 121 -4.46 7.61 -39.71
CA THR A 121 -5.21 7.74 -38.45
C THR A 121 -4.71 6.68 -37.49
N GLY A 122 -3.63 6.98 -36.77
CA GLY A 122 -3.00 6.09 -35.79
C GLY A 122 -3.55 6.36 -34.40
N GLU A 123 -4.72 5.79 -34.08
CA GLU A 123 -5.04 5.63 -32.68
C GLU A 123 -4.15 4.52 -32.10
N SER A 124 -3.50 4.79 -30.94
CA SER A 124 -2.69 3.78 -30.24
C SER A 124 -3.57 2.52 -29.98
N PRO A 125 -3.10 1.30 -30.25
CA PRO A 125 -3.90 0.08 -30.06
C PRO A 125 -4.41 -0.01 -28.61
N LEU A 126 -5.66 -0.46 -28.42
CA LEU A 126 -6.24 -0.74 -27.09
C LEU A 126 -5.72 -2.06 -26.52
N VAL A 127 -5.14 -2.89 -27.34
CA VAL A 127 -4.72 -4.27 -27.02
C VAL A 127 -3.20 -4.35 -27.12
N ASP A 128 -2.55 -4.89 -26.08
CA ASP A 128 -1.12 -5.23 -26.11
C ASP A 128 -0.94 -6.67 -26.59
N ILE A 129 -0.27 -6.85 -27.72
CA ILE A 129 -0.07 -8.17 -28.34
C ILE A 129 1.25 -8.85 -27.89
N THR A 130 1.99 -8.25 -26.95
CA THR A 130 3.32 -8.68 -26.56
C THR A 130 3.47 -9.01 -25.08
N SER A 131 2.59 -8.48 -24.22
CA SER A 131 2.68 -8.65 -22.77
C SER A 131 1.64 -9.62 -22.22
N SER A 132 2.08 -10.46 -21.29
CA SER A 132 1.22 -11.34 -20.49
C SER A 132 0.70 -10.70 -19.21
N GLU A 133 1.15 -9.48 -18.85
CA GLU A 133 0.81 -8.79 -17.61
C GLU A 133 -0.69 -8.49 -17.50
N VAL A 134 -1.24 -8.62 -16.28
CA VAL A 134 -2.58 -8.15 -15.95
C VAL A 134 -2.45 -6.80 -15.25
N ALA A 135 -2.72 -5.75 -15.98
CA ALA A 135 -2.52 -4.36 -15.54
C ALA A 135 -3.67 -3.45 -15.95
N GLY A 136 -3.76 -2.28 -15.33
CA GLY A 136 -4.65 -1.18 -15.73
C GLY A 136 -3.97 0.16 -15.56
N ASN A 137 -4.23 1.09 -16.47
CA ASN A 137 -3.66 2.42 -16.46
C ASN A 137 -4.70 3.46 -16.06
N VAL A 138 -4.28 4.43 -15.24
CA VAL A 138 -5.02 5.67 -15.00
C VAL A 138 -4.34 6.77 -15.79
N ASP A 139 -4.99 7.22 -16.86
CA ASP A 139 -4.43 8.18 -17.80
C ASP A 139 -4.49 9.63 -17.26
N ARG A 140 -3.77 10.53 -17.96
CA ARG A 140 -3.69 11.95 -17.58
C ARG A 140 -5.05 12.61 -17.45
N ARG A 141 -6.02 12.31 -18.33
CA ARG A 141 -7.37 12.90 -18.28
C ARG A 141 -8.14 12.40 -17.06
N GLN A 142 -8.07 11.11 -16.74
CA GLN A 142 -8.64 10.56 -15.52
C GLN A 142 -7.99 11.20 -14.29
N MET A 143 -6.66 11.37 -14.31
CA MET A 143 -5.93 12.10 -13.26
C MET A 143 -6.40 13.55 -13.08
N GLU A 144 -6.81 14.24 -14.11
CA GLU A 144 -7.19 15.65 -14.05
C GLU A 144 -8.69 15.87 -13.79
N GLU A 145 -9.58 15.01 -14.31
CA GLU A 145 -11.00 15.28 -14.37
C GLU A 145 -11.86 14.43 -13.42
N LEU A 146 -11.47 13.20 -13.03
CA LEU A 146 -12.32 12.41 -12.14
C LEU A 146 -12.42 13.05 -10.74
N PRO A 147 -13.62 13.02 -10.10
CA PRO A 147 -13.77 13.49 -8.74
C PRO A 147 -12.94 12.65 -7.76
N LEU A 148 -12.31 13.32 -6.78
CA LEU A 148 -11.38 12.67 -5.88
C LEU A 148 -11.40 13.32 -4.50
N ALA A 149 -12.02 12.65 -3.53
CA ALA A 149 -12.08 13.12 -2.15
C ALA A 149 -10.67 13.16 -1.54
N GLY A 150 -10.25 14.32 -0.99
CA GLY A 150 -8.90 14.46 -0.40
C GLY A 150 -7.76 14.50 -1.42
N ARG A 151 -8.06 14.48 -2.73
CA ARG A 151 -7.08 14.58 -3.83
C ARG A 151 -5.94 13.56 -3.79
N ASN A 152 -6.08 12.47 -3.02
CA ASN A 152 -5.14 11.36 -3.05
C ASN A 152 -5.27 10.60 -4.38
N TRP A 153 -4.33 10.83 -5.30
CA TRP A 153 -4.37 10.23 -6.64
C TRP A 153 -4.37 8.70 -6.62
N MET A 154 -3.81 8.08 -5.57
CA MET A 154 -3.84 6.63 -5.39
C MET A 154 -5.28 6.05 -5.32
N GLU A 155 -6.28 6.82 -4.92
CA GLU A 155 -7.68 6.36 -4.90
C GLU A 155 -8.23 6.05 -6.29
N LEU A 156 -7.63 6.60 -7.36
CA LEU A 156 -7.98 6.23 -8.73
C LEU A 156 -7.60 4.78 -9.06
N SER A 157 -6.73 4.15 -8.26
CA SER A 157 -6.43 2.73 -8.36
C SER A 157 -7.68 1.85 -8.19
N LEU A 158 -8.65 2.33 -7.40
CA LEU A 158 -9.93 1.63 -7.21
C LEU A 158 -10.73 1.48 -8.52
N GLN A 159 -10.42 2.27 -9.54
CA GLN A 159 -11.05 2.16 -10.87
C GLN A 159 -10.42 1.07 -11.74
N VAL A 160 -9.29 0.50 -11.31
CA VAL A 160 -8.59 -0.55 -12.06
C VAL A 160 -9.18 -1.93 -11.73
N LYS A 161 -9.31 -2.79 -12.75
CA LYS A 161 -9.84 -4.16 -12.58
C LYS A 161 -8.94 -4.99 -11.66
N GLY A 162 -9.55 -5.94 -10.95
CA GLY A 162 -8.86 -6.81 -10.01
C GLY A 162 -8.53 -6.16 -8.65
N ILE A 163 -8.76 -4.85 -8.48
CA ILE A 163 -8.65 -4.18 -7.19
C ILE A 163 -9.98 -4.32 -6.44
N THR A 164 -9.97 -5.00 -5.31
CA THR A 164 -11.16 -5.30 -4.49
C THR A 164 -11.28 -4.43 -3.24
N ALA A 165 -10.29 -3.57 -2.97
CA ALA A 165 -10.32 -2.65 -1.83
C ALA A 165 -11.40 -1.56 -1.97
N ASN A 166 -11.89 -1.03 -0.85
CA ASN A 166 -12.79 0.12 -0.83
C ASN A 166 -12.08 1.44 -0.53
N ASN A 167 -10.88 1.38 0.00
CA ASN A 167 -10.10 2.53 0.40
C ASN A 167 -8.62 2.23 0.27
N VAL A 168 -7.85 3.18 -0.23
CA VAL A 168 -6.39 3.04 -0.47
C VAL A 168 -5.52 3.70 0.59
N ASP A 169 -6.13 4.30 1.62
CA ASP A 169 -5.34 4.98 2.67
C ASP A 169 -4.34 4.05 3.34
N ASN A 170 -4.64 2.76 3.33
CA ASN A 170 -3.79 1.75 3.97
C ASN A 170 -3.40 0.59 3.05
N ARG A 171 -4.25 0.15 2.09
CA ARG A 171 -4.01 -1.05 1.28
C ARG A 171 -4.64 -0.97 -0.10
N PRO A 172 -3.90 -0.61 -1.15
CA PRO A 172 -4.39 -0.79 -2.51
C PRO A 172 -4.18 -2.24 -2.96
N GLY A 173 -5.19 -3.08 -2.84
CA GLY A 173 -5.13 -4.46 -3.31
C GLY A 173 -5.60 -5.47 -2.28
N VAL A 174 -5.57 -6.74 -2.66
CA VAL A 174 -5.92 -7.88 -1.81
C VAL A 174 -4.67 -8.36 -1.10
N GLY A 175 -4.72 -8.48 0.21
CA GLY A 175 -3.75 -9.27 0.95
C GLY A 175 -2.89 -8.54 1.97
N ASP A 176 -1.74 -9.11 2.18
CA ASP A 176 -0.74 -8.81 3.20
C ASP A 176 -0.03 -7.46 2.97
N ASP A 177 0.59 -6.95 4.02
CA ASP A 177 1.49 -5.80 4.01
C ASP A 177 2.67 -5.94 3.03
N ASN A 178 2.99 -7.17 2.62
CA ASN A 178 3.99 -7.51 1.61
C ASN A 178 3.45 -7.47 0.17
N ALA A 179 2.14 -7.28 0.00
CA ALA A 179 1.46 -7.34 -1.29
C ALA A 179 1.50 -6.04 -2.10
N PHE A 180 2.18 -5.00 -1.59
CA PHE A 180 2.17 -3.68 -2.22
C PHE A 180 3.58 -3.12 -2.43
N GLN A 181 3.82 -2.56 -3.62
CA GLN A 181 5.00 -1.76 -3.92
C GLN A 181 4.66 -0.52 -4.72
N LEU A 182 5.16 0.64 -4.27
CA LEU A 182 5.05 1.94 -4.94
C LEU A 182 6.39 2.33 -5.54
N ASN A 183 6.40 2.55 -6.85
CA ASN A 183 7.54 3.05 -7.59
C ASN A 183 7.19 4.40 -8.22
N LEU A 184 8.06 5.39 -8.08
CA LEU A 184 7.96 6.69 -8.74
C LEU A 184 9.19 6.91 -9.63
N ASP A 185 8.95 7.09 -10.94
CA ASP A 185 9.98 7.15 -11.99
C ASP A 185 11.01 5.99 -11.88
N GLY A 186 10.54 4.79 -11.49
CA GLY A 186 11.34 3.57 -11.34
C GLY A 186 12.10 3.42 -10.02
N GLN A 187 12.06 4.40 -9.16
CA GLN A 187 12.60 4.27 -7.80
C GLN A 187 11.54 3.67 -6.87
N GLN A 188 11.89 2.59 -6.18
CA GLN A 188 11.07 2.09 -5.09
C GLN A 188 11.09 3.07 -3.92
N ILE A 189 9.92 3.57 -3.52
CA ILE A 189 9.75 4.54 -2.44
C ILE A 189 8.80 4.04 -1.34
N THR A 190 8.46 2.76 -1.37
CA THR A 190 7.55 2.13 -0.43
C THR A 190 8.09 2.21 0.99
N ASN A 191 7.27 2.63 1.95
CA ASN A 191 7.56 2.44 3.37
C ASN A 191 7.47 0.94 3.71
N LYS A 192 8.58 0.36 4.16
CA LYS A 192 8.71 -1.05 4.57
C LYS A 192 9.06 -1.22 6.05
N VAL A 193 9.13 -0.15 6.82
CA VAL A 193 9.38 -0.25 8.28
C VAL A 193 8.23 -0.94 8.98
N ALA A 194 7.02 -0.50 8.68
CA ALA A 194 5.80 -1.16 9.14
C ALA A 194 4.85 -1.35 7.95
N SER A 195 3.70 -1.94 8.22
CA SER A 195 2.66 -2.16 7.23
C SER A 195 2.23 -0.85 6.53
N SER A 196 1.61 -0.98 5.39
CA SER A 196 0.97 0.13 4.67
C SER A 196 0.01 0.97 5.53
N GLY A 197 -0.46 0.41 6.66
CA GLY A 197 -1.28 1.10 7.66
C GLY A 197 -0.63 2.33 8.30
N PHE A 198 0.69 2.48 8.23
CA PHE A 198 1.42 3.68 8.69
C PHE A 198 1.59 4.74 7.61
N GLY A 199 0.98 4.54 6.45
CA GLY A 199 0.99 5.44 5.31
C GLY A 199 2.18 5.25 4.38
N GLN A 200 2.05 5.80 3.18
CA GLN A 200 3.08 5.84 2.15
C GLN A 200 3.41 7.29 1.85
N PRO A 201 4.59 7.61 1.26
CA PRO A 201 4.90 8.96 0.82
C PRO A 201 3.79 9.51 -0.08
N LYS A 202 3.29 10.72 0.21
CA LYS A 202 2.25 11.38 -0.60
C LYS A 202 2.86 12.38 -1.56
N PHE A 203 2.25 12.50 -2.73
CA PHE A 203 2.60 13.47 -3.77
C PHE A 203 1.34 14.22 -4.17
N SER A 204 1.50 15.50 -4.53
CA SER A 204 0.41 16.26 -5.11
C SER A 204 -0.11 15.57 -6.38
N ARG A 205 -1.42 15.56 -6.58
CA ARG A 205 -2.06 15.12 -7.84
C ARG A 205 -1.50 15.87 -9.04
N GLU A 206 -1.11 17.14 -8.88
CA GLU A 206 -0.49 17.95 -9.94
C GLU A 206 0.93 17.52 -10.29
N ALA A 207 1.62 16.79 -9.40
CA ALA A 207 2.98 16.31 -9.63
C ALA A 207 3.03 15.03 -10.47
N ILE A 208 1.96 14.21 -10.47
CA ILE A 208 1.89 12.93 -11.16
C ILE A 208 1.23 13.08 -12.52
N ALA A 209 1.85 12.56 -13.57
CA ALA A 209 1.32 12.59 -14.93
C ALA A 209 0.27 11.50 -15.14
N GLU A 210 0.64 10.26 -14.84
CA GLU A 210 -0.17 9.05 -14.97
C GLU A 210 0.43 7.94 -14.13
N PHE A 211 -0.29 6.86 -13.94
CA PHE A 211 0.25 5.65 -13.31
C PHE A 211 -0.41 4.38 -13.84
N GLN A 212 0.34 3.29 -13.72
CA GLN A 212 -0.12 1.93 -14.00
C GLN A 212 -0.20 1.13 -12.71
N ILE A 213 -1.19 0.28 -12.58
CA ILE A 213 -1.28 -0.74 -11.55
C ILE A 213 -1.22 -2.10 -12.22
N ILE A 214 -0.25 -2.91 -11.82
CA ILE A 214 -0.08 -4.28 -12.26
C ILE A 214 -0.57 -5.17 -11.11
N THR A 215 -1.62 -5.93 -11.36
CA THR A 215 -2.28 -6.75 -10.34
C THR A 215 -1.86 -8.22 -10.40
N ASN A 216 -1.26 -8.66 -11.51
CA ASN A 216 -0.79 -10.05 -11.67
C ASN A 216 0.24 -10.17 -12.79
N LEU A 217 1.09 -11.21 -12.74
CA LEU A 217 2.07 -11.58 -13.77
C LEU A 217 3.02 -10.43 -14.16
N PHE A 218 3.43 -9.61 -13.19
CA PHE A 218 4.33 -8.48 -13.48
C PHE A 218 5.69 -8.93 -13.99
N ASP A 219 6.28 -8.08 -14.83
CA ASP A 219 7.54 -8.30 -15.54
C ASP A 219 8.69 -8.74 -14.61
N ILE A 220 9.66 -9.46 -15.16
CA ILE A 220 10.80 -9.98 -14.42
C ILE A 220 11.64 -8.88 -13.74
N THR A 221 11.62 -7.67 -14.25
CA THR A 221 12.33 -6.51 -13.69
C THR A 221 11.69 -6.00 -12.40
N GLN A 222 10.46 -6.45 -12.08
CA GLN A 222 9.71 -6.10 -10.89
C GLN A 222 9.77 -7.22 -9.85
N GLY A 223 9.91 -6.88 -8.57
CA GLY A 223 10.00 -7.87 -7.47
C GLY A 223 9.55 -7.29 -6.13
N ARG A 224 9.77 -8.04 -5.07
CA ARG A 224 9.52 -7.67 -3.67
C ARG A 224 8.08 -7.24 -3.35
N SER A 225 7.12 -7.84 -4.07
CA SER A 225 5.70 -7.75 -3.77
C SER A 225 5.04 -9.08 -4.10
N THR A 226 4.15 -9.54 -3.25
CA THR A 226 3.32 -10.74 -3.48
C THR A 226 2.01 -10.41 -4.20
N GLY A 227 1.66 -9.15 -4.37
CA GLY A 227 0.37 -8.72 -4.95
C GLY A 227 0.49 -7.63 -6.01
N VAL A 228 0.54 -6.37 -5.62
CA VAL A 228 0.35 -5.22 -6.51
C VAL A 228 1.64 -4.42 -6.70
N GLN A 229 1.91 -4.02 -7.95
CA GLN A 229 2.96 -3.06 -8.32
C GLN A 229 2.31 -1.77 -8.84
N VAL A 230 2.63 -0.62 -8.24
CA VAL A 230 2.23 0.70 -8.71
C VAL A 230 3.42 1.39 -9.37
N GLN A 231 3.26 1.76 -10.63
CA GLN A 231 4.26 2.45 -11.44
C GLN A 231 3.75 3.85 -11.75
N ALA A 232 4.22 4.86 -11.01
CA ALA A 232 3.84 6.26 -11.21
C ALA A 232 4.96 7.02 -11.94
N ILE A 233 4.55 7.97 -12.78
CA ILE A 233 5.45 8.86 -13.51
C ILE A 233 5.17 10.31 -13.08
N SER A 234 6.21 11.04 -12.70
CA SER A 234 6.13 12.47 -12.42
C SER A 234 6.00 13.30 -13.71
N LYS A 235 5.32 14.45 -13.63
CA LYS A 235 5.26 15.39 -14.76
C LYS A 235 6.64 15.94 -15.10
N SER A 236 6.88 16.25 -16.36
CA SER A 236 8.08 16.91 -16.89
C SER A 236 7.75 18.24 -17.54
N GLY A 237 8.76 19.09 -17.75
CA GLY A 237 8.65 20.31 -18.52
C GLY A 237 8.51 20.05 -20.01
N THR A 238 8.10 21.08 -20.75
CA THR A 238 7.96 21.06 -22.21
C THR A 238 8.62 22.29 -22.83
N ASN A 239 8.66 22.39 -24.18
CA ASN A 239 9.18 23.56 -24.90
C ASN A 239 8.32 24.83 -24.69
N ASN A 240 7.14 24.70 -24.15
CA ASN A 240 6.27 25.80 -23.81
C ASN A 240 6.19 25.98 -22.30
N LEU A 241 6.31 27.21 -21.84
CA LEU A 241 6.07 27.54 -20.45
C LEU A 241 4.59 27.28 -20.12
N ARG A 242 4.33 26.47 -19.12
CA ARG A 242 3.00 26.12 -18.63
C ARG A 242 2.98 26.11 -17.12
N GLY A 243 1.87 26.56 -16.56
CA GLY A 243 1.71 26.55 -15.13
C GLY A 243 0.26 26.41 -14.70
N SER A 244 0.06 26.13 -13.43
CA SER A 244 -1.27 26.17 -12.81
C SER A 244 -1.19 26.71 -11.40
N LEU A 245 -2.23 27.46 -11.02
CA LEU A 245 -2.54 27.85 -9.64
C LEU A 245 -3.92 27.30 -9.31
N TYR A 246 -4.11 26.77 -8.13
CA TYR A 246 -5.39 26.20 -7.73
C TYR A 246 -5.65 26.34 -6.24
N GLY A 247 -6.95 26.40 -5.90
CA GLY A 247 -7.45 26.33 -4.53
C GLY A 247 -8.71 25.48 -4.48
N TYR A 248 -8.78 24.54 -3.52
CA TYR A 248 -9.92 23.68 -3.23
C TYR A 248 -10.40 23.95 -1.82
N PHE A 249 -11.72 24.02 -1.63
CA PHE A 249 -12.34 24.39 -0.38
C PHE A 249 -13.50 23.44 -0.06
N ARG A 250 -13.56 22.97 1.18
CA ARG A 250 -14.69 22.26 1.78
C ARG A 250 -15.10 22.96 3.06
N ASP A 251 -16.40 22.87 3.36
CA ASP A 251 -16.96 23.42 4.58
C ASP A 251 -18.06 22.46 5.09
N ASP A 252 -18.21 22.35 6.40
CA ASP A 252 -19.21 21.49 7.03
C ASP A 252 -20.64 21.85 6.65
N LYS A 253 -20.90 23.12 6.27
CA LYS A 253 -22.20 23.56 5.76
C LYS A 253 -22.67 22.81 4.51
N TRP A 254 -21.74 22.21 3.76
CA TRP A 254 -22.04 21.42 2.56
C TRP A 254 -22.08 19.92 2.85
N ASN A 255 -21.93 19.53 4.12
CA ASN A 255 -21.88 18.15 4.53
C ASN A 255 -23.21 17.66 5.08
N SER A 256 -23.53 16.40 4.87
CA SER A 256 -24.60 15.70 5.58
C SER A 256 -24.15 15.27 6.98
N ALA A 257 -25.12 14.91 7.83
CA ALA A 257 -24.84 14.40 9.16
C ALA A 257 -23.97 13.13 9.11
N ASP A 258 -23.04 13.01 10.05
CA ASP A 258 -22.26 11.79 10.26
C ASP A 258 -23.18 10.61 10.60
N PHE A 259 -22.90 9.43 10.03
CA PHE A 259 -23.78 8.27 10.13
C PHE A 259 -23.84 7.67 11.54
N VAL A 260 -22.79 7.86 12.37
CA VAL A 260 -22.73 7.38 13.76
C VAL A 260 -23.10 8.48 14.76
N ALA A 261 -22.52 9.66 14.60
CA ALA A 261 -22.78 10.83 15.46
C ALA A 261 -24.17 11.44 15.25
N LYS A 262 -24.85 11.14 14.13
CA LYS A 262 -26.19 11.64 13.71
C LYS A 262 -26.31 13.16 13.70
N ARG A 263 -25.21 13.87 13.54
CA ARG A 263 -25.12 15.34 13.40
C ARG A 263 -23.99 15.71 12.46
N VAL A 264 -24.04 16.92 11.92
CA VAL A 264 -22.91 17.46 11.14
C VAL A 264 -21.75 17.74 12.10
N LEU A 265 -20.58 17.17 11.79
CA LEU A 265 -19.36 17.42 12.56
C LEU A 265 -18.62 18.62 11.97
N PRO A 266 -18.07 19.53 12.80
CA PRO A 266 -17.25 20.64 12.34
C PRO A 266 -16.10 20.15 11.46
N TYR A 267 -15.98 20.70 10.26
CA TYR A 267 -15.02 20.29 9.27
C TYR A 267 -14.75 21.38 8.24
N GLN A 268 -13.49 21.58 7.91
CA GLN A 268 -13.07 22.37 6.76
C GLN A 268 -11.89 21.69 6.06
N ASN A 269 -11.66 22.03 4.81
CA ASN A 269 -10.44 21.65 4.10
C ASN A 269 -10.05 22.79 3.15
N GLN A 270 -8.80 23.15 3.17
CA GLN A 270 -8.19 24.18 2.34
C GLN A 270 -6.95 23.56 1.69
N GLN A 271 -7.01 23.35 0.37
CA GLN A 271 -5.85 22.90 -0.40
C GLN A 271 -5.51 23.97 -1.43
N THR A 272 -4.28 24.44 -1.40
CA THR A 272 -3.75 25.41 -2.36
C THR A 272 -2.45 24.91 -2.94
N GLY A 273 -2.22 25.18 -4.20
CA GLY A 273 -0.97 24.76 -4.82
C GLY A 273 -0.70 25.42 -6.17
N ALA A 274 0.51 25.21 -6.62
CA ALA A 274 1.02 25.71 -7.87
C ALA A 274 1.87 24.66 -8.59
N SER A 275 1.87 24.73 -9.91
CA SER A 275 2.86 24.03 -10.72
C SER A 275 3.39 24.94 -11.84
N LEU A 276 4.63 24.72 -12.22
CA LEU A 276 5.31 25.46 -13.28
C LEU A 276 6.27 24.53 -14.02
N GLY A 277 6.21 24.52 -15.33
CA GLY A 277 7.13 23.75 -16.16
C GLY A 277 7.41 24.44 -17.49
N GLY A 278 8.63 24.27 -18.02
CA GLY A 278 9.04 24.90 -19.25
C GLY A 278 10.45 24.56 -19.66
N PRO A 279 10.98 25.16 -20.74
CA PRO A 279 12.34 24.95 -21.14
C PRO A 279 13.28 25.91 -20.37
N LEU A 280 14.41 25.40 -19.89
CA LEU A 280 15.61 26.21 -19.64
C LEU A 280 16.37 26.38 -20.94
N ARG A 281 16.34 25.36 -21.81
CA ARG A 281 16.84 25.41 -23.19
C ARG A 281 15.93 24.54 -24.06
N LYS A 282 15.25 25.12 -25.04
CA LYS A 282 14.35 24.42 -25.96
C LYS A 282 15.03 23.19 -26.56
N ASP A 283 14.25 22.10 -26.69
CA ASP A 283 14.62 20.79 -27.21
C ASP A 283 15.70 20.03 -26.44
N LYS A 284 16.24 20.61 -25.34
CA LYS A 284 17.40 20.03 -24.63
C LYS A 284 17.32 20.00 -23.13
N LEU A 285 16.73 21.01 -22.48
CA LEU A 285 16.73 21.10 -21.01
C LEU A 285 15.41 21.69 -20.53
N HIS A 286 14.67 20.89 -19.81
CA HIS A 286 13.34 21.21 -19.33
C HIS A 286 13.27 21.07 -17.81
N TYR A 287 12.38 21.83 -17.18
CA TYR A 287 12.11 21.74 -15.75
C TYR A 287 10.63 21.66 -15.46
N PHE A 288 10.28 21.03 -14.33
CA PHE A 288 8.95 21.03 -13.75
C PHE A 288 9.05 21.17 -12.23
N LEU A 289 8.21 22.04 -11.67
CA LEU A 289 8.11 22.29 -10.24
C LEU A 289 6.64 22.20 -9.83
N SER A 290 6.37 21.65 -8.65
CA SER A 290 5.06 21.68 -8.02
C SER A 290 5.17 21.80 -6.52
N TYR A 291 4.21 22.52 -5.92
CA TYR A 291 4.04 22.64 -4.47
C TYR A 291 2.56 22.62 -4.14
N GLU A 292 2.20 21.90 -3.07
CA GLU A 292 0.84 21.87 -2.54
C GLU A 292 0.88 21.96 -1.01
N TYR A 293 0.02 22.80 -0.48
CA TYR A 293 -0.29 22.95 0.93
C TYR A 293 -1.73 22.52 1.18
N GLU A 294 -1.95 21.71 2.19
CA GLU A 294 -3.29 21.32 2.66
C GLU A 294 -3.40 21.56 4.15
N ARG A 295 -4.49 22.20 4.54
CA ARG A 295 -4.92 22.32 5.93
C ARG A 295 -6.34 21.80 6.05
N GLU A 296 -6.53 20.79 6.88
CA GLU A 296 -7.83 20.13 7.10
C GLU A 296 -8.18 20.14 8.58
N PRO A 297 -8.71 21.25 9.14
CA PRO A 297 -9.31 21.24 10.46
C PRO A 297 -10.60 20.43 10.44
N GLY A 298 -10.75 19.56 11.42
CA GLY A 298 -11.87 18.63 11.52
C GLY A 298 -12.17 18.28 12.97
N THR A 299 -13.04 17.32 13.14
CA THR A 299 -13.46 16.83 14.45
C THR A 299 -13.50 15.30 14.43
N VAL A 300 -12.84 14.68 15.38
CA VAL A 300 -12.97 13.24 15.67
C VAL A 300 -14.03 13.07 16.73
N PHE A 301 -15.02 12.21 16.48
CA PHE A 301 -16.05 11.86 17.44
C PHE A 301 -15.75 10.51 18.07
N PHE A 302 -15.72 10.46 19.40
CA PHE A 302 -15.49 9.26 20.19
C PHE A 302 -16.83 8.76 20.74
N ALA A 303 -17.15 7.51 20.45
CA ALA A 303 -18.37 6.85 20.89
C ALA A 303 -18.06 5.47 21.46
N PRO A 304 -17.45 5.40 22.66
CA PRO A 304 -17.17 4.12 23.28
C PRO A 304 -18.48 3.36 23.57
N VAL A 305 -18.51 2.09 23.18
CA VAL A 305 -19.70 1.25 23.14
C VAL A 305 -20.31 1.06 24.52
N ASN A 306 -19.48 1.02 25.55
CA ASN A 306 -19.91 0.69 26.92
C ASN A 306 -19.68 1.83 27.93
N LEU A 307 -19.38 3.03 27.48
CA LEU A 307 -19.14 4.22 28.26
C LEU A 307 -19.94 5.40 27.65
N ALA A 308 -21.24 5.31 27.73
CA ALA A 308 -22.16 6.23 27.04
C ALA A 308 -22.03 7.70 27.50
N SER A 309 -21.60 7.93 28.72
CA SER A 309 -21.30 9.25 29.29
C SER A 309 -20.04 9.91 28.68
N ILE A 310 -19.11 9.12 28.14
CA ILE A 310 -17.85 9.62 27.57
C ILE A 310 -17.96 9.82 26.05
N ARG A 311 -19.15 9.98 25.52
CA ARG A 311 -19.32 10.39 24.12
C ARG A 311 -18.90 11.84 23.97
N THR A 312 -17.76 12.07 23.32
CA THR A 312 -17.17 13.39 23.16
C THR A 312 -16.55 13.55 21.78
N SER A 313 -16.22 14.78 21.47
CA SER A 313 -15.47 15.09 20.24
C SER A 313 -14.21 15.87 20.59
N ALA A 314 -13.15 15.62 19.84
CA ALA A 314 -11.92 16.38 19.91
C ALA A 314 -11.62 17.04 18.56
N ALA A 315 -11.06 18.24 18.60
CA ALA A 315 -10.58 18.89 17.40
C ALA A 315 -9.40 18.08 16.81
N ASP A 316 -9.42 17.91 15.50
CA ASP A 316 -8.37 17.28 14.73
C ASP A 316 -8.01 18.19 13.55
N GLN A 317 -6.74 18.48 13.37
CA GLN A 317 -6.28 19.28 12.25
C GLN A 317 -5.09 18.58 11.62
N GLN A 318 -5.23 18.15 10.38
CA GLN A 318 -4.06 17.72 9.65
C GLN A 318 -3.51 18.84 8.77
N VAL A 319 -2.18 18.86 8.64
CA VAL A 319 -1.44 19.77 7.77
C VAL A 319 -0.52 18.95 6.89
N ASN A 320 -0.56 19.22 5.58
CA ASN A 320 0.30 18.58 4.60
C ASN A 320 1.07 19.64 3.79
N HIS A 321 2.34 19.36 3.56
CA HIS A 321 3.16 20.06 2.59
C HIS A 321 3.78 19.03 1.66
N SER A 322 3.63 19.20 0.36
CA SER A 322 4.30 18.36 -0.64
C SER A 322 4.88 19.20 -1.77
N ALA A 323 6.07 18.84 -2.20
CA ALA A 323 6.68 19.45 -3.37
C ALA A 323 7.40 18.40 -4.22
N LEU A 324 7.51 18.69 -5.52
CA LEU A 324 8.31 17.93 -6.46
C LEU A 324 8.98 18.89 -7.44
N GLY A 325 10.28 18.70 -7.63
CA GLY A 325 11.07 19.33 -8.68
C GLY A 325 11.70 18.27 -9.58
N ARG A 326 11.62 18.46 -10.90
CA ARG A 326 12.23 17.60 -11.90
C ARG A 326 12.95 18.42 -12.95
N VAL A 327 14.10 17.94 -13.40
CA VAL A 327 14.87 18.49 -14.51
C VAL A 327 15.20 17.36 -15.47
N ASP A 328 14.90 17.54 -16.74
CA ASP A 328 15.15 16.59 -17.82
C ASP A 328 16.11 17.21 -18.82
N GLN A 329 17.19 16.50 -19.15
CA GLN A 329 18.25 16.96 -20.04
C GLN A 329 18.51 15.93 -21.13
N ASP A 330 18.32 16.31 -22.38
CA ASP A 330 18.82 15.58 -23.54
C ASP A 330 20.27 15.98 -23.80
N TRP A 331 21.21 15.20 -23.23
CA TRP A 331 22.65 15.47 -23.33
C TRP A 331 23.12 15.27 -24.75
N THR A 332 22.72 14.17 -25.38
CA THR A 332 22.91 13.88 -26.81
C THR A 332 21.60 13.36 -27.38
N ALA A 333 21.49 13.16 -28.69
CA ALA A 333 20.33 12.54 -29.31
C ALA A 333 20.02 11.15 -28.74
N ASN A 334 21.04 10.45 -28.22
CA ASN A 334 20.92 9.10 -27.68
C ASN A 334 21.00 9.02 -26.15
N SER A 335 21.18 10.16 -25.44
CA SER A 335 21.45 10.16 -24.00
C SER A 335 20.55 11.15 -23.28
N HIS A 336 19.76 10.66 -22.36
CA HIS A 336 18.81 11.44 -21.55
C HIS A 336 19.12 11.29 -20.05
N LEU A 337 19.14 12.41 -19.32
CA LEU A 337 19.30 12.49 -17.89
C LEU A 337 18.04 13.10 -17.28
N SER A 338 17.60 12.53 -16.17
CA SER A 338 16.50 13.08 -15.37
C SER A 338 16.94 13.18 -13.90
N TYR A 339 16.67 14.31 -13.30
CA TYR A 339 16.92 14.59 -11.90
C TYR A 339 15.58 14.89 -11.23
N ARG A 340 15.25 14.22 -10.13
CA ARG A 340 14.04 14.46 -9.36
C ARG A 340 14.35 14.59 -7.88
N TYR A 341 13.77 15.60 -7.26
CA TYR A 341 13.67 15.73 -5.80
C TYR A 341 12.21 15.94 -5.42
N SER A 342 11.77 15.29 -4.35
CA SER A 342 10.45 15.54 -3.77
C SER A 342 10.51 15.42 -2.26
N PHE A 343 9.66 16.19 -1.58
CA PHE A 343 9.45 16.04 -0.16
C PHE A 343 7.96 16.01 0.20
N TRP A 344 7.68 15.39 1.34
CA TRP A 344 6.37 15.39 1.99
C TRP A 344 6.54 15.57 3.49
N ARG A 345 5.70 16.44 4.08
CA ARG A 345 5.60 16.68 5.52
C ARG A 345 4.14 16.63 5.90
N PHE A 346 3.84 15.86 6.93
CA PHE A 346 2.49 15.66 7.45
C PHE A 346 2.52 15.80 8.97
N ASP A 347 1.55 16.55 9.50
CA ASP A 347 1.32 16.70 10.92
C ASP A 347 -0.17 16.57 11.22
N ARG A 348 -0.48 15.80 12.27
CA ARG A 348 -1.83 15.57 12.77
C ARG A 348 -1.78 15.38 14.28
N PRO A 349 -2.22 16.37 15.08
CA PRO A 349 -2.07 16.33 16.53
C PRO A 349 -2.99 15.32 17.23
N ASN A 350 -4.12 14.95 16.61
CA ASN A 350 -5.12 14.09 17.24
C ASN A 350 -5.76 13.10 16.26
N ASP A 351 -5.24 11.91 16.21
CA ASP A 351 -5.74 10.85 15.33
C ASP A 351 -6.41 9.75 16.13
N LYS A 352 -7.68 9.46 15.84
CA LYS A 352 -8.44 8.42 16.53
C LYS A 352 -7.80 7.04 16.35
N GLN A 353 -7.25 6.50 17.42
CA GLN A 353 -6.70 5.14 17.46
C GLN A 353 -7.69 4.12 18.06
N ALA A 354 -8.48 4.54 19.02
CA ALA A 354 -9.43 3.71 19.74
C ALA A 354 -10.72 4.48 20.07
N GLU A 355 -11.64 3.82 20.76
CA GLU A 355 -12.95 4.38 21.10
C GLU A 355 -12.88 5.52 22.12
N HIS A 356 -11.84 5.58 22.98
CA HIS A 356 -11.68 6.59 24.02
C HIS A 356 -10.71 7.70 23.59
N PRO A 357 -11.00 8.99 23.91
CA PRO A 357 -10.15 10.13 23.51
C PRO A 357 -8.70 10.03 24.01
N THR A 358 -8.50 9.46 25.22
CA THR A 358 -7.16 9.29 25.80
C THR A 358 -6.29 8.29 25.04
N GLN A 359 -6.88 7.43 24.21
CA GLN A 359 -6.20 6.51 23.30
C GLN A 359 -5.83 7.14 21.97
N SER A 360 -6.07 8.43 21.80
CA SER A 360 -5.72 9.14 20.57
C SER A 360 -4.21 9.40 20.48
N ALA A 361 -3.70 9.51 19.26
CA ALA A 361 -2.29 9.71 18.98
C ALA A 361 -2.04 10.98 18.18
N SER A 362 -0.93 11.66 18.47
CA SER A 362 -0.34 12.62 17.54
C SER A 362 0.47 11.87 16.47
N ARG A 363 0.47 12.39 15.24
CA ARG A 363 1.20 11.77 14.13
C ARG A 363 1.98 12.79 13.33
N THR A 364 3.26 12.56 13.15
CA THR A 364 4.05 13.25 12.14
C THR A 364 4.63 12.29 11.12
N ARG A 365 4.76 12.74 9.87
CA ARG A 365 5.37 12.00 8.77
C ARG A 365 6.28 12.91 7.98
N LYS A 366 7.41 12.39 7.55
CA LYS A 366 8.33 13.08 6.67
C LYS A 366 8.90 12.11 5.63
N ALA A 367 8.97 12.55 4.39
CA ALA A 367 9.63 11.80 3.35
C ALA A 367 10.43 12.76 2.46
N ASP A 368 11.61 12.33 2.05
CA ASP A 368 12.45 13.01 1.07
C ASP A 368 12.91 11.97 0.05
N ASN A 369 12.78 12.26 -1.24
CA ASN A 369 13.15 11.33 -2.29
C ASN A 369 13.97 12.07 -3.35
N PHE A 370 15.15 11.57 -3.61
CA PHE A 370 16.04 12.03 -4.66
C PHE A 370 16.34 10.91 -5.64
N LEU A 371 16.32 11.21 -6.94
CA LEU A 371 16.62 10.27 -8.00
C LEU A 371 17.40 10.96 -9.10
N VAL A 372 18.44 10.30 -9.59
CA VAL A 372 19.09 10.56 -10.86
C VAL A 372 18.88 9.32 -11.73
N SER A 373 18.33 9.50 -12.91
CA SER A 373 18.24 8.44 -13.92
C SER A 373 18.92 8.89 -15.21
N TRP A 374 19.68 7.98 -15.80
CA TRP A 374 20.33 8.17 -17.08
C TRP A 374 19.94 7.05 -18.01
N SER A 375 19.38 7.38 -19.17
CA SER A 375 19.08 6.43 -20.24
C SER A 375 19.92 6.71 -21.48
N HIS A 376 20.43 5.65 -22.12
CA HIS A 376 21.30 5.73 -23.27
C HIS A 376 20.96 4.68 -24.33
N VAL A 377 20.67 5.11 -25.56
CA VAL A 377 20.49 4.25 -26.72
C VAL A 377 21.87 4.03 -27.37
N ARG A 378 22.53 2.92 -27.03
CA ARG A 378 23.87 2.60 -27.52
C ARG A 378 23.86 2.18 -28.99
N SER A 379 22.81 1.46 -29.40
CA SER A 379 22.55 1.07 -30.80
C SER A 379 21.04 0.83 -30.98
N SER A 380 20.61 0.60 -32.21
CA SER A 380 19.22 0.21 -32.50
C SER A 380 18.76 -1.07 -31.78
N SER A 381 19.71 -1.90 -31.33
CA SER A 381 19.46 -3.16 -30.63
C SER A 381 19.79 -3.14 -29.13
N LEU A 382 20.43 -2.09 -28.62
CA LEU A 382 20.93 -2.06 -27.25
C LEU A 382 20.58 -0.75 -26.55
N VAL A 383 19.79 -0.84 -25.50
CA VAL A 383 19.39 0.30 -24.68
C VAL A 383 19.83 0.10 -23.24
N GLU A 384 20.21 1.15 -22.60
CA GLU A 384 20.84 1.22 -21.28
C GLU A 384 20.23 2.29 -20.37
N GLU A 385 19.97 1.97 -19.06
CA GLU A 385 19.54 2.95 -18.05
C GLU A 385 20.13 2.69 -16.67
N VAL A 386 20.65 3.71 -15.97
CA VAL A 386 21.05 3.70 -14.55
C VAL A 386 20.07 4.52 -13.73
N ARG A 387 19.75 4.02 -12.56
CA ARG A 387 19.12 4.83 -11.54
C ARG A 387 19.92 4.79 -10.25
N VAL A 388 20.22 5.96 -9.73
CA VAL A 388 20.79 6.14 -8.40
C VAL A 388 19.88 7.07 -7.62
N GLY A 389 19.46 6.63 -6.47
CA GLY A 389 18.52 7.38 -5.66
C GLY A 389 18.76 7.27 -4.16
N TYR A 390 18.20 8.21 -3.45
CA TYR A 390 18.13 8.21 -1.99
C TYR A 390 16.73 8.59 -1.58
N ASN A 391 16.12 7.80 -0.69
CA ASN A 391 14.85 8.16 -0.10
C ASN A 391 14.85 7.93 1.41
N THR A 392 14.06 8.78 2.08
CA THR A 392 13.80 8.67 3.51
C THR A 392 12.32 8.60 3.77
N PHE A 393 11.94 7.89 4.82
CA PHE A 393 10.61 7.94 5.38
C PHE A 393 10.71 7.90 6.90
N GLY A 394 10.21 8.93 7.55
CA GLY A 394 10.18 9.02 9.01
C GLY A 394 8.75 9.17 9.50
N TRP A 395 8.46 8.56 10.65
CA TRP A 395 7.24 8.84 11.37
C TRP A 395 7.47 8.92 12.86
N THR A 396 6.66 9.75 13.51
CA THR A 396 6.51 9.77 14.96
C THR A 396 5.04 9.57 15.29
N ASN A 397 4.73 8.68 16.20
CA ASN A 397 3.43 8.56 16.83
C ASN A 397 3.61 8.85 18.31
N GLY A 398 3.01 9.93 18.79
CA GLY A 398 3.04 10.36 20.19
C GLY A 398 1.70 10.15 20.88
N VAL A 399 1.64 10.42 22.16
CA VAL A 399 0.37 10.55 22.88
C VAL A 399 -0.25 11.90 22.51
N ALA A 400 -1.51 11.92 22.09
CA ALA A 400 -2.16 13.15 21.61
C ALA A 400 -2.43 14.16 22.74
N LEU A 401 -2.64 13.69 23.95
CA LEU A 401 -2.91 14.53 25.13
C LEU A 401 -1.69 14.59 26.03
N ASP A 402 -0.91 15.67 25.97
CA ASP A 402 0.34 15.84 26.73
C ASP A 402 0.15 15.67 28.24
N GLN A 403 -1.00 16.05 28.77
CA GLN A 403 -1.36 15.85 30.19
C GLN A 403 -1.29 14.37 30.62
N LEU A 404 -1.51 13.41 29.74
CA LEU A 404 -1.37 11.99 30.05
C LEU A 404 0.08 11.55 30.22
N VAL A 405 1.02 12.32 29.69
CA VAL A 405 2.45 12.06 29.81
C VAL A 405 2.99 12.59 31.14
N THR A 406 2.54 13.78 31.56
CA THR A 406 3.09 14.53 32.69
C THR A 406 2.29 14.41 33.97
N ALA A 407 0.96 14.25 33.88
CA ALA A 407 0.07 14.13 35.02
C ALA A 407 -0.23 12.64 35.34
N ALA A 408 -0.64 12.40 36.56
CA ALA A 408 -0.99 11.06 37.08
C ALA A 408 -2.27 11.10 37.88
N PRO A 409 -3.02 9.99 37.95
CA PRO A 409 -4.18 9.87 38.81
C PRO A 409 -3.78 10.02 40.30
N PRO A 410 -4.66 10.62 41.15
CA PRO A 410 -4.38 10.77 42.55
C PRO A 410 -4.01 9.45 43.25
N GLY A 411 -2.91 9.48 44.01
CA GLY A 411 -2.38 8.32 44.74
C GLY A 411 -1.48 7.39 43.90
N TRP A 412 -1.47 7.48 42.55
CA TRP A 412 -0.56 6.71 41.71
C TRP A 412 0.91 7.08 41.98
N ARG A 413 1.77 6.08 42.18
CA ARG A 413 3.18 6.23 42.50
C ARG A 413 4.15 6.04 41.34
N GLY A 414 3.66 5.67 40.15
CA GLY A 414 4.47 5.59 38.93
C GLY A 414 4.59 6.92 38.24
N THR A 415 5.33 6.94 37.13
CA THR A 415 5.55 8.13 36.29
C THR A 415 4.44 8.28 35.23
N GLY A 416 3.80 9.45 35.17
CA GLY A 416 2.74 9.74 34.20
C GLY A 416 1.47 8.88 34.42
N THR A 417 0.60 8.88 33.45
CA THR A 417 -0.65 8.10 33.48
C THR A 417 -0.42 6.72 32.87
N PRO A 418 -0.72 5.60 33.58
CA PRO A 418 -0.73 4.27 32.97
C PRO A 418 -1.97 4.04 32.10
N SER A 419 -1.95 3.02 31.26
CA SER A 419 -3.13 2.54 30.55
C SER A 419 -3.97 1.62 31.43
N PHE A 420 -5.29 1.70 31.35
CA PHE A 420 -6.26 0.86 32.03
C PHE A 420 -7.04 0.04 30.99
N ASN A 421 -6.68 -1.23 30.84
CA ASN A 421 -7.26 -2.13 29.85
C ASN A 421 -8.42 -2.92 30.46
N PHE A 422 -9.61 -2.35 30.39
CA PHE A 422 -10.87 -2.94 30.81
C PHE A 422 -11.44 -3.88 29.75
N SER A 423 -12.36 -4.77 30.12
CA SER A 423 -13.02 -5.71 29.20
C SER A 423 -13.86 -4.99 28.10
N ASN A 424 -14.27 -3.74 28.34
CA ASN A 424 -15.08 -2.92 27.45
C ASN A 424 -14.32 -1.79 26.74
N GLY A 425 -12.99 -1.74 26.88
CA GLY A 425 -12.13 -0.74 26.22
C GLY A 425 -10.98 -0.26 27.10
N THR A 426 -10.07 0.51 26.51
CA THR A 426 -8.89 1.03 27.21
C THR A 426 -9.04 2.52 27.50
N ILE A 427 -8.70 2.94 28.72
CA ILE A 427 -8.61 4.33 29.15
C ILE A 427 -7.12 4.64 29.46
N GLY A 428 -6.68 5.87 29.27
CA GLY A 428 -5.28 6.28 29.44
C GLY A 428 -4.51 6.30 28.11
N PRO A 429 -3.21 6.59 28.12
CA PRO A 429 -2.44 6.76 26.90
C PRO A 429 -2.29 5.45 26.13
N PRO A 430 -2.14 5.48 24.79
CA PRO A 430 -1.84 4.29 24.01
C PRO A 430 -0.55 3.63 24.50
N GLN A 431 -0.63 2.34 24.87
CA GLN A 431 0.54 1.60 25.38
C GLN A 431 1.67 1.45 24.35
N ASN A 432 1.35 1.63 23.07
CA ASN A 432 2.27 1.44 21.93
C ASN A 432 3.05 2.71 21.59
N PHE A 433 2.86 3.82 22.29
CA PHE A 433 3.46 5.12 22.00
C PHE A 433 4.18 5.72 23.21
N PRO A 434 5.25 6.53 23.00
CA PRO A 434 5.70 7.04 21.71
C PRO A 434 6.42 6.00 20.84
N GLN A 435 6.40 6.25 19.54
CA GLN A 435 7.21 5.56 18.54
C GLN A 435 7.85 6.61 17.62
N GLU A 436 9.13 6.48 17.35
CA GLU A 436 9.79 7.21 16.28
C GLU A 436 10.60 6.23 15.44
N PHE A 437 10.35 6.22 14.13
CA PHE A 437 11.08 5.38 13.18
C PHE A 437 11.50 6.16 11.95
N ASN A 438 12.70 5.86 11.47
CA ASN A 438 13.28 6.45 10.28
C ASN A 438 13.79 5.33 9.37
N GLN A 439 13.32 5.31 8.13
CA GLN A 439 13.84 4.48 7.05
C GLN A 439 14.71 5.35 6.16
N ASN A 440 15.93 4.92 5.92
CA ASN A 440 16.82 5.52 4.93
C ASN A 440 17.18 4.46 3.90
N GLN A 441 17.13 4.80 2.61
CA GLN A 441 17.37 3.86 1.54
C GLN A 441 18.23 4.49 0.44
N ILE A 442 19.32 3.84 0.10
CA ILE A 442 20.09 4.11 -1.13
C ILE A 442 19.63 3.10 -2.17
N THR A 443 19.31 3.56 -3.36
CA THR A 443 18.99 2.74 -4.53
C THR A 443 20.09 2.85 -5.55
N ALA A 444 20.60 1.72 -6.04
CA ALA A 444 21.39 1.63 -7.26
C ALA A 444 20.79 0.51 -8.12
N ARG A 445 20.36 0.85 -9.32
CA ARG A 445 19.71 -0.09 -10.23
C ARG A 445 20.30 0.01 -11.63
N TYR A 446 20.43 -1.14 -12.25
CA TYR A 446 20.96 -1.39 -13.57
C TYR A 446 20.02 -2.31 -14.36
N ASP A 447 19.52 -1.85 -15.54
CA ASP A 447 18.67 -2.66 -16.42
C ASP A 447 19.23 -2.70 -17.86
N LEU A 448 19.40 -3.81 -18.60
CA LEU A 448 19.82 -4.02 -19.99
C LEU A 448 18.69 -4.58 -20.84
N THR A 449 18.32 -3.84 -21.88
CA THR A 449 17.47 -4.39 -22.94
C THR A 449 18.29 -4.63 -24.20
N TRP A 450 18.36 -5.89 -24.62
CA TRP A 450 19.09 -6.30 -25.80
C TRP A 450 18.18 -7.06 -26.77
N ASN A 451 17.99 -6.50 -27.96
CA ASN A 451 17.23 -7.13 -29.02
C ASN A 451 18.15 -7.87 -29.98
N LYS A 452 17.83 -9.11 -30.28
CA LYS A 452 18.54 -9.93 -31.26
C LYS A 452 17.55 -10.78 -32.07
N GLY A 453 17.18 -10.28 -33.23
CA GLY A 453 16.19 -10.92 -34.09
C GLY A 453 14.82 -10.98 -33.41
N ALA A 454 14.30 -12.17 -33.17
CA ALA A 454 13.00 -12.38 -32.53
C ALA A 454 13.02 -12.28 -30.99
N HIS A 455 14.19 -12.09 -30.37
CA HIS A 455 14.40 -12.05 -28.92
C HIS A 455 14.56 -10.64 -28.41
N ASP A 456 13.85 -10.30 -27.33
CA ASP A 456 13.95 -9.04 -26.59
C ASP A 456 14.32 -9.33 -25.13
N MET A 457 15.66 -9.43 -24.92
CA MET A 457 16.23 -9.86 -23.65
C MET A 457 16.35 -8.70 -22.67
N LYS A 458 16.05 -8.97 -21.41
CA LYS A 458 16.14 -8.04 -20.27
C LYS A 458 17.09 -8.64 -19.23
N ILE A 459 18.14 -7.92 -18.90
CA ILE A 459 19.14 -8.34 -17.89
C ILE A 459 19.29 -7.16 -16.92
N GLY A 460 19.42 -7.43 -15.63
CA GLY A 460 19.64 -6.33 -14.70
C GLY A 460 20.01 -6.73 -13.30
N ALA A 461 20.35 -5.71 -12.51
CA ALA A 461 20.66 -5.84 -11.10
C ALA A 461 20.17 -4.63 -10.31
N GLU A 462 19.88 -4.83 -9.04
CA GLU A 462 19.46 -3.78 -8.13
C GLU A 462 20.05 -3.99 -6.74
N PHE A 463 20.51 -2.91 -6.16
CA PHE A 463 20.92 -2.81 -4.77
C PHE A 463 20.07 -1.78 -4.05
N LEU A 464 19.51 -2.18 -2.90
CA LEU A 464 18.82 -1.30 -1.97
C LEU A 464 19.52 -1.38 -0.61
N GLY A 465 20.24 -0.31 -0.26
CA GLY A 465 20.88 -0.19 1.04
C GLY A 465 19.91 0.43 2.04
N TRP A 466 19.11 -0.41 2.70
CA TRP A 466 18.18 0.05 3.74
C TRP A 466 18.88 0.19 5.08
N LYS A 467 18.47 1.21 5.80
CA LYS A 467 18.76 1.37 7.22
C LYS A 467 17.49 1.87 7.92
N ASP A 468 16.94 1.00 8.74
CA ASP A 468 15.76 1.28 9.55
C ASP A 468 16.19 1.47 11.00
N SER A 469 15.85 2.62 11.62
CA SER A 469 16.26 2.98 12.97
C SER A 469 15.19 3.76 13.70
N GLY A 470 15.24 3.80 15.02
CA GLY A 470 14.32 4.60 15.82
C GLY A 470 14.14 4.08 17.24
N GLU A 471 13.02 4.43 17.85
CA GLU A 471 12.68 4.08 19.24
C GLU A 471 11.23 3.56 19.31
N TRP A 472 11.01 2.53 20.14
CA TRP A 472 9.68 1.96 20.35
C TRP A 472 9.39 1.75 21.84
N HIS A 473 8.74 2.71 22.48
CA HIS A 473 8.46 2.74 23.92
C HIS A 473 7.18 1.93 24.30
N LEU A 474 7.06 0.71 23.78
CA LEU A 474 5.91 -0.15 24.07
C LEU A 474 5.78 -0.47 25.56
N GLY A 475 4.68 -0.07 26.20
CA GLY A 475 4.38 -0.38 27.59
C GLY A 475 5.27 0.31 28.63
N GLU A 476 6.02 1.34 28.28
CA GLU A 476 6.91 2.08 29.18
C GLU A 476 6.16 2.65 30.40
N ARG A 477 4.97 3.24 30.20
CA ARG A 477 4.15 3.82 31.27
C ARG A 477 3.36 2.82 32.07
N GLY A 478 3.33 1.56 31.60
CA GLY A 478 2.60 0.48 32.22
C GLY A 478 1.14 0.38 31.79
N VAL A 479 0.64 -0.85 31.91
CA VAL A 479 -0.74 -1.23 31.54
C VAL A 479 -1.34 -2.09 32.65
N PHE A 480 -2.44 -1.64 33.21
CA PHE A 480 -3.27 -2.47 34.07
C PHE A 480 -4.26 -3.29 33.24
N ASN A 481 -4.31 -4.59 33.48
CA ASN A 481 -5.32 -5.46 32.91
C ASN A 481 -6.37 -5.79 33.96
N PHE A 482 -7.64 -5.80 33.56
CA PHE A 482 -8.79 -6.01 34.44
C PHE A 482 -9.54 -7.29 34.07
N ARG A 483 -10.02 -8.04 35.09
CA ARG A 483 -10.88 -9.21 34.92
C ARG A 483 -12.35 -8.84 34.69
N SER A 484 -12.74 -7.67 35.19
CA SER A 484 -14.10 -7.13 35.10
C SER A 484 -14.07 -5.62 35.26
N ASN A 485 -15.18 -4.96 34.90
CA ASN A 485 -15.29 -3.51 34.99
C ASN A 485 -15.99 -3.10 36.29
N PRO A 486 -15.56 -1.98 36.95
CA PRO A 486 -16.38 -1.33 37.97
C PRO A 486 -17.73 -0.87 37.37
N ALA A 487 -18.80 -0.94 38.18
CA ALA A 487 -20.11 -0.50 37.74
C ALA A 487 -20.21 1.04 37.58
N ASP A 488 -19.30 1.79 38.22
CA ASP A 488 -19.28 3.24 38.30
C ASP A 488 -18.14 3.87 37.44
N MET A 489 -17.83 3.28 36.26
CA MET A 489 -16.78 3.71 35.37
C MET A 489 -16.87 5.21 35.05
N ASP A 490 -18.08 5.70 34.75
CA ASP A 490 -18.30 7.10 34.37
C ASP A 490 -17.99 8.09 35.51
N ARG A 491 -18.25 7.72 36.74
CA ARG A 491 -17.89 8.53 37.90
C ARG A 491 -16.36 8.51 38.15
N ARG A 492 -15.75 7.36 37.93
CA ARG A 492 -14.32 7.18 38.17
C ARG A 492 -13.44 7.89 37.13
N PHE A 493 -13.90 7.95 35.90
CA PHE A 493 -13.17 8.53 34.77
C PHE A 493 -13.99 9.64 34.11
N PRO A 494 -14.21 10.80 34.80
CA PRO A 494 -15.16 11.81 34.34
C PRO A 494 -14.71 12.63 33.12
N GLY A 495 -13.64 12.26 32.49
CA GLY A 495 -13.09 12.99 31.32
C GLY A 495 -11.67 12.58 30.98
N ASN A 496 -10.97 13.46 30.27
CA ASN A 496 -9.62 13.19 29.78
C ASN A 496 -8.50 13.66 30.72
N ASP A 497 -8.84 14.30 31.85
CA ASP A 497 -7.87 14.79 32.80
C ASP A 497 -7.58 13.72 33.86
N PRO A 498 -6.39 13.09 33.88
CA PRO A 498 -6.07 12.02 34.83
C PRO A 498 -6.05 12.49 36.29
N THR A 499 -5.87 13.77 36.57
CA THR A 499 -5.87 14.33 37.93
C THR A 499 -7.25 14.27 38.59
N GLN A 500 -8.30 14.08 37.78
CA GLN A 500 -9.71 13.94 38.26
C GLN A 500 -10.17 12.49 38.39
N TRP A 501 -9.29 11.53 38.01
CA TRP A 501 -9.68 10.10 38.03
C TRP A 501 -9.61 9.50 39.42
N ASP A 502 -10.66 8.75 39.79
CA ASP A 502 -10.73 7.98 41.02
C ASP A 502 -10.33 6.52 40.78
N ILE A 503 -9.06 6.22 41.02
CA ILE A 503 -8.50 4.87 40.90
C ILE A 503 -8.53 4.07 42.20
N THR A 504 -9.13 4.58 43.28
CA THR A 504 -9.18 3.90 44.56
C THR A 504 -10.05 2.64 44.50
N GLY A 505 -9.61 1.55 45.19
CA GLY A 505 -10.36 0.30 45.27
C GLY A 505 -10.45 -0.49 43.96
N LEU A 506 -9.65 -0.17 42.93
CA LEU A 506 -9.56 -0.96 41.69
C LEU A 506 -8.78 -2.28 41.87
N ASP A 507 -8.17 -2.50 43.03
CA ASP A 507 -7.45 -3.75 43.38
C ASP A 507 -8.31 -5.01 43.13
N SER A 508 -9.60 -4.99 43.48
CA SER A 508 -10.50 -6.16 43.32
C SER A 508 -10.82 -6.49 41.85
N PHE A 509 -10.60 -5.57 40.93
CA PHE A 509 -10.93 -5.72 39.51
C PHE A 509 -9.67 -6.02 38.67
N ALA A 510 -8.50 -5.55 39.08
CA ALA A 510 -7.26 -5.72 38.35
C ALA A 510 -6.70 -7.15 38.45
N THR A 511 -6.05 -7.63 37.40
CA THR A 511 -5.37 -8.93 37.38
C THR A 511 -3.84 -8.77 37.50
N ASN A 512 -3.26 -7.86 36.73
CA ASN A 512 -1.83 -7.60 36.75
C ASN A 512 -1.53 -6.19 36.23
N PHE A 513 -0.29 -5.78 36.46
CA PHE A 513 0.31 -4.57 35.86
C PHE A 513 1.49 -4.98 35.01
N LEU A 514 1.49 -4.63 33.74
CA LEU A 514 2.59 -4.83 32.82
C LEU A 514 3.38 -3.53 32.67
N GLN A 515 4.68 -3.59 32.81
CA GLN A 515 5.56 -2.44 32.54
C GLN A 515 6.86 -2.90 31.89
N ASN A 516 7.20 -2.30 30.78
CA ASN A 516 8.43 -2.61 30.10
C ASN A 516 9.52 -1.59 30.45
N THR A 517 10.76 -2.07 30.57
CA THR A 517 11.95 -1.26 30.86
C THR A 517 13.10 -1.72 29.98
N GLY A 518 14.10 -0.86 29.77
CA GLY A 518 15.31 -1.25 29.02
C GLY A 518 15.74 -0.23 27.98
N ASN A 519 16.39 -0.71 26.93
CA ASN A 519 16.85 0.14 25.81
C ASN A 519 15.84 0.06 24.65
N TRP A 520 15.26 1.19 24.30
CA TRP A 520 14.21 1.34 23.29
C TRP A 520 14.72 1.48 21.86
N ASP A 521 16.04 1.74 21.71
CA ASP A 521 16.63 1.97 20.40
C ASP A 521 16.57 0.73 19.52
N VAL A 522 16.23 0.92 18.25
CA VAL A 522 16.33 -0.08 17.20
C VAL A 522 17.17 0.44 16.05
N ASP A 523 18.03 -0.39 15.50
CA ASP A 523 18.90 -0.05 14.37
C ASP A 523 19.18 -1.31 13.54
N ILE A 524 18.60 -1.38 12.33
CA ILE A 524 18.68 -2.53 11.45
C ILE A 524 19.20 -2.13 10.08
N PRO A 525 20.48 -2.40 9.78
CA PRO A 525 20.98 -2.36 8.41
C PRO A 525 20.42 -3.56 7.63
N ARG A 526 19.89 -3.30 6.44
CA ARG A 526 19.17 -4.29 5.64
C ARG A 526 19.48 -4.13 4.16
N PRO A 527 20.69 -4.51 3.71
CA PRO A 527 21.02 -4.52 2.30
C PRO A 527 20.21 -5.58 1.55
N THR A 528 19.61 -5.18 0.44
CA THR A 528 18.81 -6.04 -0.43
C THR A 528 19.42 -6.03 -1.83
N TYR A 529 19.57 -7.20 -2.42
CA TYR A 529 20.13 -7.39 -3.75
C TYR A 529 19.11 -8.11 -4.63
N ALA A 530 19.11 -7.78 -5.90
CA ALA A 530 18.34 -8.52 -6.89
C ALA A 530 19.09 -8.59 -8.22
N VAL A 531 18.94 -9.72 -8.92
CA VAL A 531 19.42 -9.90 -10.29
C VAL A 531 18.34 -10.60 -11.10
N TRP A 532 18.26 -10.30 -12.40
CA TRP A 532 17.28 -10.92 -13.28
C TRP A 532 17.78 -11.08 -14.70
N PHE A 533 17.20 -12.08 -15.36
CA PHE A 533 17.28 -12.32 -16.78
C PHE A 533 15.89 -12.72 -17.30
N GLY A 534 15.45 -12.13 -18.38
CA GLY A 534 14.19 -12.47 -19.05
C GLY A 534 14.26 -12.26 -20.54
N ASP A 535 13.34 -12.85 -21.28
CA ASP A 535 13.23 -12.73 -22.71
C ASP A 535 11.77 -12.66 -23.14
N ASN A 536 11.46 -11.74 -24.05
CA ASN A 536 10.20 -11.69 -24.78
C ASN A 536 10.47 -12.25 -26.20
N TRP A 537 10.30 -13.55 -26.35
CA TRP A 537 10.58 -14.23 -27.60
C TRP A 537 9.36 -14.21 -28.53
N ARG A 538 9.47 -13.53 -29.65
CA ARG A 538 8.48 -13.50 -30.72
C ARG A 538 8.64 -14.76 -31.57
N VAL A 539 7.96 -15.84 -31.17
CA VAL A 539 7.98 -17.14 -31.84
C VAL A 539 7.43 -17.04 -33.28
N SER A 540 6.44 -16.17 -33.45
CA SER A 540 5.83 -15.84 -34.74
C SER A 540 5.18 -14.45 -34.67
N ASP A 541 4.66 -13.94 -35.79
CA ASP A 541 3.92 -12.67 -35.84
C ASP A 541 2.65 -12.66 -34.94
N ARG A 542 2.25 -13.83 -34.48
CA ARG A 542 1.02 -14.01 -33.67
C ARG A 542 1.28 -14.47 -32.25
N LEU A 543 2.45 -14.95 -31.93
CA LEU A 543 2.74 -15.54 -30.61
C LEU A 543 4.04 -14.96 -30.05
N THR A 544 3.93 -14.33 -28.90
CA THR A 544 5.05 -13.92 -28.06
C THR A 544 5.05 -14.75 -26.78
N LEU A 545 6.20 -15.29 -26.42
CA LEU A 545 6.46 -15.94 -25.12
C LEU A 545 7.27 -14.97 -24.25
N ASN A 546 6.83 -14.78 -23.01
CA ASN A 546 7.54 -14.00 -22.00
C ASN A 546 8.06 -14.99 -20.95
N TYR A 547 9.35 -15.07 -20.73
CA TYR A 547 9.90 -15.96 -19.70
C TYR A 547 11.18 -15.38 -19.08
N GLY A 548 11.47 -15.82 -17.87
CA GLY A 548 12.67 -15.36 -17.20
C GLY A 548 12.78 -15.85 -15.78
N MET A 549 13.83 -15.40 -15.12
CA MET A 549 14.16 -15.72 -13.75
C MET A 549 14.69 -14.49 -13.02
N ARG A 550 14.23 -14.29 -11.79
CA ARG A 550 14.72 -13.27 -10.87
C ARG A 550 15.18 -13.94 -9.59
N TYR A 551 16.23 -13.41 -9.00
CA TYR A 551 16.70 -13.76 -7.67
C TYR A 551 16.68 -12.52 -6.78
N ASP A 552 16.08 -12.63 -5.59
CA ASP A 552 16.03 -11.56 -4.58
C ASP A 552 16.68 -12.07 -3.28
N LEU A 553 17.60 -11.27 -2.71
CA LEU A 553 18.24 -11.51 -1.42
C LEU A 553 18.03 -10.32 -0.51
N ASP A 554 17.27 -10.50 0.58
CA ASP A 554 17.00 -9.48 1.59
C ASP A 554 17.77 -9.80 2.88
N GLN A 555 18.97 -9.24 3.03
CA GLN A 555 19.82 -9.46 4.21
C GLN A 555 19.37 -8.57 5.37
N GLY A 556 19.41 -9.09 6.59
CA GLY A 556 19.01 -8.38 7.81
C GLY A 556 17.49 -8.33 8.05
N ALA A 557 16.67 -8.88 7.13
CA ALA A 557 15.23 -8.98 7.35
C ALA A 557 14.87 -10.00 8.43
N THR A 558 15.68 -11.04 8.59
CA THR A 558 15.43 -12.17 9.49
C THR A 558 16.53 -12.37 10.52
N ASP A 559 17.64 -11.67 10.41
CA ASP A 559 18.82 -11.79 11.29
C ASP A 559 19.27 -10.43 11.82
N PRO A 560 18.56 -9.84 12.80
CA PRO A 560 18.99 -8.58 13.38
C PRO A 560 20.32 -8.74 14.12
N PRO A 561 21.25 -7.76 14.00
CA PRO A 561 22.64 -7.89 14.43
C PRO A 561 22.86 -8.09 15.94
N ASP A 562 21.86 -7.84 16.78
CA ASP A 562 21.98 -7.87 18.23
C ASP A 562 21.32 -9.07 18.93
N THR A 563 20.87 -10.07 18.21
CA THR A 563 20.31 -11.29 18.82
C THR A 563 21.43 -12.26 19.20
N LYS A 564 22.10 -11.97 20.28
CA LYS A 564 23.22 -12.79 20.80
C LYS A 564 22.82 -13.72 21.97
N ASN A 565 21.54 -13.75 22.32
CA ASN A 565 21.11 -14.54 23.46
C ASN A 565 21.09 -16.02 23.13
N SER A 566 21.92 -16.79 23.83
CA SER A 566 22.02 -18.24 23.70
C SER A 566 21.12 -19.00 24.70
N THR A 567 20.15 -18.34 25.34
CA THR A 567 19.28 -18.95 26.33
C THR A 567 18.51 -20.12 25.74
N VAL A 568 18.64 -21.28 26.38
CA VAL A 568 17.98 -22.51 25.96
C VAL A 568 16.52 -22.47 26.42
N PHE A 569 15.59 -22.78 25.50
CA PHE A 569 14.20 -23.05 25.82
C PHE A 569 14.02 -24.56 25.97
N ALA A 570 13.78 -24.99 27.19
CA ALA A 570 13.77 -26.40 27.55
C ALA A 570 12.83 -27.29 26.71
N PRO A 571 11.61 -26.86 26.35
CA PRO A 571 10.68 -27.67 25.58
C PRO A 571 11.17 -28.07 24.19
N PHE A 572 12.11 -27.34 23.57
CA PHE A 572 12.66 -27.77 22.29
C PHE A 572 14.19 -27.99 22.29
N GLY A 573 14.79 -27.99 23.49
CA GLY A 573 16.17 -28.46 23.71
C GLY A 573 17.26 -27.67 23.02
N GLY A 574 16.99 -26.47 22.57
CA GLY A 574 17.89 -25.62 21.80
C GLY A 574 17.87 -24.15 22.22
N PRO A 575 18.75 -23.33 21.64
CA PRO A 575 18.78 -21.90 21.91
C PRO A 575 17.50 -21.24 21.41
N LEU A 576 16.89 -20.40 22.25
CA LEU A 576 15.71 -19.61 21.90
C LEU A 576 16.03 -18.63 20.76
N PHE A 577 17.20 -18.01 20.79
CA PHE A 577 17.68 -17.11 19.74
C PHE A 577 18.80 -17.78 18.96
N LYS A 578 18.78 -17.63 17.63
CA LYS A 578 19.81 -18.10 16.74
C LYS A 578 20.17 -16.96 15.78
N SER A 579 21.44 -16.63 15.68
CA SER A 579 21.98 -15.70 14.69
C SER A 579 22.28 -16.41 13.36
N GLY A 580 22.38 -15.65 12.28
CA GLY A 580 22.70 -16.15 10.94
C GLY A 580 21.53 -16.81 10.21
N ILE A 581 20.29 -16.54 10.64
CA ILE A 581 19.09 -16.97 9.93
C ILE A 581 19.00 -16.14 8.63
N ARG A 582 19.06 -16.81 7.49
CA ARG A 582 19.00 -16.17 6.19
C ARG A 582 18.19 -17.01 5.22
N ASP A 583 17.19 -16.37 4.65
CA ASP A 583 16.48 -16.89 3.51
C ASP A 583 17.22 -16.45 2.23
N ASN A 584 17.85 -17.40 1.54
CA ASN A 584 18.71 -17.15 0.38
C ASN A 584 18.35 -17.99 -0.84
N ASN A 585 17.15 -18.62 -0.85
CA ASN A 585 16.68 -19.48 -1.93
C ASN A 585 15.62 -18.81 -2.84
N ASN A 586 15.45 -17.49 -2.79
CA ASN A 586 14.35 -16.75 -3.41
C ASN A 586 14.50 -16.61 -4.93
N ILE A 587 14.35 -17.72 -5.65
CA ILE A 587 14.39 -17.79 -7.11
C ILE A 587 12.97 -17.71 -7.66
N SER A 588 12.69 -16.69 -8.50
CA SER A 588 11.39 -16.35 -9.10
C SER A 588 11.34 -16.70 -10.60
N PRO A 589 11.08 -17.94 -11.01
CA PRO A 589 10.81 -18.25 -12.39
C PRO A 589 9.44 -17.71 -12.80
N ARG A 590 9.36 -17.16 -14.01
CA ARG A 590 8.12 -16.64 -14.60
C ARG A 590 8.02 -17.03 -16.06
N ALA A 591 6.81 -17.38 -16.51
CA ALA A 591 6.52 -17.71 -17.89
C ALA A 591 5.12 -17.25 -18.26
N GLY A 592 4.98 -16.68 -19.46
CA GLY A 592 3.71 -16.21 -19.98
C GLY A 592 3.70 -16.18 -21.50
N PHE A 593 2.53 -15.90 -22.06
CA PHE A 593 2.35 -15.78 -23.50
C PHE A 593 1.32 -14.69 -23.84
N ALA A 594 1.46 -14.12 -25.02
CA ALA A 594 0.45 -13.30 -25.67
C ALA A 594 0.23 -13.84 -27.09
N TRP A 595 -1.00 -14.22 -27.40
CA TRP A 595 -1.40 -14.80 -28.69
C TRP A 595 -2.40 -13.89 -29.42
N ASN A 596 -1.96 -13.27 -30.50
CA ASN A 596 -2.76 -12.44 -31.38
C ASN A 596 -3.62 -13.34 -32.31
N VAL A 597 -4.88 -13.56 -31.94
CA VAL A 597 -5.81 -14.45 -32.64
C VAL A 597 -6.23 -13.81 -33.97
N GLY A 598 -6.01 -14.53 -35.08
CA GLY A 598 -6.35 -14.04 -36.40
C GLY A 598 -5.38 -13.02 -37.00
N GLY A 599 -4.36 -12.54 -36.30
CA GLY A 599 -3.33 -11.65 -36.80
C GLY A 599 -3.77 -10.21 -37.07
N GLY A 600 -5.00 -9.83 -36.69
CA GLY A 600 -5.56 -8.49 -36.90
C GLY A 600 -5.28 -7.47 -35.79
N ASN A 601 -4.49 -7.82 -34.78
CA ASN A 601 -4.17 -6.99 -33.58
C ASN A 601 -5.41 -6.49 -32.80
N THR A 602 -6.56 -7.17 -32.97
CA THR A 602 -7.81 -6.77 -32.33
C THR A 602 -8.26 -7.74 -31.25
N LEU A 603 -7.74 -8.98 -31.23
CA LEU A 603 -8.03 -9.99 -30.23
C LEU A 603 -6.74 -10.68 -29.79
N VAL A 604 -6.42 -10.56 -28.51
CA VAL A 604 -5.28 -11.23 -27.88
C VAL A 604 -5.79 -12.13 -26.75
N VAL A 605 -5.35 -13.37 -26.75
CA VAL A 605 -5.44 -14.28 -25.60
C VAL A 605 -4.07 -14.27 -24.93
N ARG A 606 -4.04 -14.05 -23.61
CA ARG A 606 -2.82 -13.99 -22.84
C ARG A 606 -2.93 -14.81 -21.57
N GLY A 607 -1.81 -15.20 -21.03
CA GLY A 607 -1.77 -15.90 -19.75
C GLY A 607 -0.36 -16.22 -19.33
N GLY A 608 -0.22 -16.75 -18.14
CA GLY A 608 1.08 -17.07 -17.59
C GLY A 608 1.01 -17.58 -16.17
N THR A 609 2.19 -17.90 -15.64
CA THR A 609 2.38 -18.36 -14.27
C THR A 609 3.78 -17.99 -13.78
N GLY A 610 3.95 -17.83 -12.46
CA GLY A 610 5.25 -17.54 -11.87
C GLY A 610 5.24 -17.47 -10.36
N LEU A 611 6.44 -17.45 -9.79
CA LEU A 611 6.68 -17.21 -8.37
C LEU A 611 7.07 -15.76 -8.13
N TYR A 612 6.55 -15.17 -7.05
CA TYR A 612 6.75 -13.77 -6.69
C TYR A 612 7.02 -13.66 -5.19
N TYR A 613 8.25 -13.31 -4.84
CA TYR A 613 8.66 -13.13 -3.46
C TYR A 613 8.32 -11.73 -2.96
N GLY A 614 7.84 -11.68 -1.72
CA GLY A 614 7.58 -10.44 -0.99
C GLY A 614 8.84 -9.89 -0.33
N SER A 615 8.64 -8.96 0.58
CA SER A 615 9.68 -8.40 1.43
C SER A 615 9.12 -8.25 2.83
N VAL A 616 9.78 -8.82 3.82
CA VAL A 616 9.35 -8.75 5.23
C VAL A 616 9.38 -7.29 5.69
N VAL A 617 8.39 -6.86 6.46
CA VAL A 617 8.40 -5.52 7.07
C VAL A 617 9.37 -5.49 8.25
N SER A 618 10.09 -4.39 8.42
CA SER A 618 11.15 -4.27 9.45
C SER A 618 10.61 -4.37 10.88
N ASN A 619 9.32 -4.12 11.10
CA ASN A 619 8.67 -4.31 12.40
C ASN A 619 8.83 -5.74 12.96
N VAL A 620 8.89 -6.75 12.10
CA VAL A 620 9.16 -8.15 12.50
C VAL A 620 10.53 -8.22 13.17
N THR A 621 11.53 -7.67 12.50
CA THR A 621 12.92 -7.65 12.97
C THR A 621 13.09 -6.73 14.19
N PHE A 622 12.41 -5.57 14.20
CA PHE A 622 12.36 -4.69 15.37
C PHE A 622 11.79 -5.40 16.60
N SER A 623 10.73 -6.18 16.42
CA SER A 623 10.13 -6.95 17.51
C SER A 623 11.15 -7.90 18.13
N GLN A 624 11.93 -8.62 17.34
CA GLN A 624 12.99 -9.49 17.85
C GLN A 624 14.12 -8.70 18.50
N GLN A 625 14.60 -7.61 17.87
CA GLN A 625 15.68 -6.81 18.44
C GLN A 625 15.28 -6.17 19.76
N SER A 626 14.07 -5.62 19.88
CA SER A 626 13.56 -5.01 21.11
C SER A 626 13.27 -6.05 22.19
N PHE A 627 12.44 -7.06 21.89
CA PHE A 627 11.95 -8.02 22.89
C PHE A 627 12.84 -9.28 23.00
N GLY A 628 13.91 -9.38 22.23
CA GLY A 628 14.89 -10.45 22.36
C GLY A 628 15.78 -10.29 23.58
N ASN A 629 16.37 -9.11 23.79
CA ASN A 629 17.32 -8.86 24.86
C ASN A 629 17.49 -7.39 25.29
N ARG A 630 16.74 -6.45 24.69
CA ARG A 630 16.88 -5.01 25.00
C ARG A 630 15.81 -4.48 25.92
N ILE A 631 14.58 -4.99 25.80
CA ILE A 631 13.44 -4.61 26.59
C ILE A 631 13.05 -5.76 27.52
N ILE A 632 12.95 -5.46 28.79
CA ILE A 632 12.50 -6.36 29.82
C ILE A 632 10.99 -6.14 30.01
N VAL A 633 10.20 -7.19 29.75
CA VAL A 633 8.75 -7.18 29.94
C VAL A 633 8.47 -7.65 31.37
N ASN A 634 8.05 -6.74 32.24
CA ASN A 634 7.70 -7.06 33.63
C ASN A 634 6.19 -7.21 33.77
N SER A 635 5.75 -8.32 34.35
CA SER A 635 4.35 -8.59 34.68
C SER A 635 4.19 -8.77 36.22
N PHE A 636 3.63 -7.77 36.85
CA PHE A 636 3.38 -7.78 38.32
C PHE A 636 1.97 -8.28 38.57
N THR A 637 1.84 -9.49 39.13
CA THR A 637 0.54 -10.07 39.46
C THR A 637 -0.07 -9.37 40.67
N ASN A 638 -1.36 -9.12 40.61
CA ASN A 638 -2.10 -8.55 41.74
C ASN A 638 -2.03 -9.50 42.94
N ASP A 639 -1.54 -8.98 44.10
CA ASP A 639 -1.44 -9.72 45.35
C ASP A 639 -2.75 -9.74 46.17
N ASN A 640 -3.81 -9.13 45.62
CA ASN A 640 -5.14 -8.95 46.20
C ASN A 640 -5.16 -8.20 47.52
N GLN A 641 -4.10 -7.45 47.87
CA GLN A 641 -4.06 -6.63 49.07
C GLN A 641 -4.42 -5.18 48.77
N PRO A 642 -5.09 -4.48 49.68
CA PRO A 642 -5.42 -3.07 49.51
C PRO A 642 -4.22 -2.19 49.17
N GLY A 643 -4.39 -1.29 48.20
CA GLY A 643 -3.36 -0.36 47.77
C GLY A 643 -2.32 -0.98 46.84
N TRP A 644 -2.44 -2.22 46.39
CA TRP A 644 -1.58 -2.78 45.35
C TRP A 644 -1.67 -1.96 44.06
N PHE A 645 -2.86 -1.58 43.66
CA PHE A 645 -3.13 -0.82 42.46
C PHE A 645 -2.38 0.52 42.40
N LEU A 646 -2.17 1.15 43.53
CA LEU A 646 -1.43 2.43 43.62
C LEU A 646 0.09 2.24 43.53
N ASN A 647 0.62 1.07 43.83
CA ASN A 647 2.03 0.71 43.80
C ASN A 647 2.20 -0.79 43.47
N PRO A 648 2.00 -1.21 42.20
CA PRO A 648 2.01 -2.63 41.85
C PRO A 648 3.41 -3.26 41.93
N THR A 649 4.47 -2.46 41.99
CA THR A 649 5.87 -2.93 42.08
C THR A 649 6.36 -3.06 43.52
N ARG A 650 5.53 -2.77 44.52
CA ARG A 650 5.91 -2.67 45.96
C ARG A 650 6.62 -3.90 46.54
N ASN A 651 6.34 -5.07 45.96
CA ASN A 651 6.91 -6.34 46.39
C ASN A 651 8.22 -6.70 45.69
N TYR A 652 8.75 -5.81 44.85
CA TYR A 652 9.93 -6.05 44.04
C TYR A 652 10.96 -4.93 44.25
N THR A 653 12.23 -5.30 44.40
CA THR A 653 13.34 -4.33 44.42
C THR A 653 13.65 -3.86 43.02
N ALA A 654 14.27 -2.68 42.90
CA ALA A 654 14.71 -2.18 41.59
C ALA A 654 15.67 -3.15 40.88
N ALA A 655 16.54 -3.84 41.64
CA ALA A 655 17.44 -4.87 41.12
C ALA A 655 16.69 -6.07 40.53
N GLN A 656 15.60 -6.53 41.20
CA GLN A 656 14.76 -7.63 40.68
C GLN A 656 14.02 -7.24 39.41
N ILE A 657 13.53 -6.01 39.34
CA ILE A 657 12.86 -5.49 38.14
C ILE A 657 13.89 -5.40 36.99
N ALA A 658 15.08 -4.86 37.26
CA ALA A 658 16.14 -4.73 36.26
C ALA A 658 16.75 -6.06 35.82
N SER A 659 16.75 -7.10 36.67
CA SER A 659 17.26 -8.45 36.33
C SER A 659 16.22 -9.33 35.61
N GLY A 660 14.99 -8.90 35.49
CA GLY A 660 13.92 -9.72 34.90
C GLY A 660 13.49 -10.87 35.81
N ALA A 661 13.37 -10.62 37.13
CA ALA A 661 12.91 -11.62 38.10
C ALA A 661 11.47 -12.13 37.91
N VAL A 662 10.72 -11.53 37.01
CA VAL A 662 9.42 -11.97 36.50
C VAL A 662 9.60 -12.70 35.17
N PRO A 663 8.75 -13.71 34.82
CA PRO A 663 8.88 -14.44 33.57
C PRO A 663 8.82 -13.50 32.36
N GLN A 664 9.87 -13.55 31.53
CA GLN A 664 9.99 -12.73 30.34
C GLN A 664 9.10 -13.23 29.19
N ALA A 665 8.62 -12.33 28.35
CA ALA A 665 7.77 -12.62 27.21
C ALA A 665 8.44 -12.20 25.88
N PRO A 666 9.48 -12.90 25.42
CA PRO A 666 10.27 -12.51 24.25
C PRO A 666 9.51 -12.75 22.94
N ARG A 667 9.93 -12.02 21.90
CA ARG A 667 9.57 -12.27 20.51
C ARG A 667 10.79 -12.76 19.75
N VAL A 668 10.64 -13.84 19.01
CA VAL A 668 11.72 -14.56 18.37
C VAL A 668 11.33 -14.94 16.96
N ILE A 669 12.22 -14.68 15.98
CA ILE A 669 12.04 -15.17 14.61
C ILE A 669 12.46 -16.65 14.55
N ALA A 670 11.61 -17.48 13.96
CA ALA A 670 11.84 -18.91 13.79
C ALA A 670 13.17 -19.19 13.07
N HIS A 671 13.82 -20.29 13.44
CA HIS A 671 15.14 -20.61 12.90
C HIS A 671 15.13 -21.01 11.42
N ASP A 672 13.97 -21.35 10.89
CA ASP A 672 13.68 -21.76 9.52
C ASP A 672 12.75 -20.74 8.82
N PHE A 673 12.76 -19.49 9.26
CA PHE A 673 11.92 -18.46 8.68
C PHE A 673 12.25 -18.19 7.21
N GLU A 674 11.24 -18.21 6.35
CA GLU A 674 11.30 -17.89 4.93
C GLU A 674 10.42 -16.67 4.61
N VAL A 675 10.79 -15.89 3.59
CA VAL A 675 10.00 -14.75 3.16
C VAL A 675 8.72 -15.19 2.46
N PRO A 676 7.62 -14.40 2.53
CA PRO A 676 6.38 -14.70 1.82
C PRO A 676 6.59 -14.84 0.32
N VAL A 677 5.97 -15.86 -0.27
CA VAL A 677 6.00 -16.13 -1.72
C VAL A 677 4.60 -16.42 -2.24
N THR A 678 4.27 -15.88 -3.42
CA THR A 678 3.01 -16.13 -4.10
C THR A 678 3.23 -16.83 -5.42
N TRP A 679 2.55 -17.94 -5.64
CA TRP A 679 2.36 -18.52 -6.96
C TRP A 679 1.18 -17.81 -7.62
N GLN A 680 1.46 -17.05 -8.67
CA GLN A 680 0.44 -16.34 -9.45
C GLN A 680 0.24 -17.05 -10.78
N SER A 681 -1.04 -17.15 -11.21
CA SER A 681 -1.42 -17.64 -12.54
C SER A 681 -2.60 -16.84 -13.06
N ALA A 682 -2.61 -16.53 -14.34
CA ALA A 682 -3.74 -15.89 -14.97
C ALA A 682 -3.90 -16.35 -16.42
N ILE A 683 -5.14 -16.31 -16.89
CA ILE A 683 -5.50 -16.45 -18.29
C ILE A 683 -6.64 -15.50 -18.62
N GLY A 684 -6.56 -14.86 -19.77
CA GLY A 684 -7.59 -13.90 -20.17
C GLY A 684 -7.49 -13.51 -21.64
N PHE A 685 -8.33 -12.56 -22.02
CA PHE A 685 -8.29 -11.99 -23.36
C PHE A 685 -8.54 -10.48 -23.34
N GLN A 686 -8.01 -9.81 -24.33
CA GLN A 686 -8.32 -8.41 -24.67
C GLN A 686 -8.86 -8.37 -26.10
N LYS A 687 -9.95 -7.64 -26.29
CA LYS A 687 -10.56 -7.45 -27.61
C LYS A 687 -10.89 -6.00 -27.89
N GLN A 688 -10.36 -5.47 -28.95
CA GLN A 688 -10.75 -4.18 -29.50
C GLN A 688 -12.01 -4.37 -30.35
N ILE A 689 -13.11 -3.74 -29.93
CA ILE A 689 -14.42 -3.81 -30.63
C ILE A 689 -14.51 -2.73 -31.69
N THR A 690 -14.05 -1.51 -31.34
CA THR A 690 -13.91 -0.37 -32.24
C THR A 690 -12.57 0.30 -31.96
N PRO A 691 -12.10 1.26 -32.76
CA PRO A 691 -10.88 1.97 -32.47
C PRO A 691 -10.83 2.61 -31.07
N VAL A 692 -11.98 2.92 -30.48
CA VAL A 692 -12.08 3.57 -29.18
C VAL A 692 -12.65 2.72 -28.06
N LEU A 693 -13.19 1.51 -28.36
CA LEU A 693 -13.84 0.63 -27.40
C LEU A 693 -13.13 -0.71 -27.32
N GLY A 694 -12.66 -1.08 -26.14
CA GLY A 694 -12.08 -2.37 -25.81
C GLY A 694 -12.79 -3.07 -24.67
N ILE A 695 -12.75 -4.38 -24.69
CA ILE A 695 -13.18 -5.27 -23.59
C ILE A 695 -12.02 -6.18 -23.20
N GLU A 696 -11.98 -6.55 -21.95
CA GLU A 696 -10.99 -7.47 -21.41
C GLU A 696 -11.58 -8.31 -20.28
N THR A 697 -11.09 -9.53 -20.15
CA THR A 697 -11.47 -10.46 -19.09
C THR A 697 -10.25 -11.26 -18.69
N ASP A 698 -10.02 -11.37 -17.39
CA ASP A 698 -8.91 -12.14 -16.82
C ASP A 698 -9.43 -13.01 -15.66
N LEU A 699 -9.19 -14.31 -15.73
CA LEU A 699 -9.30 -15.23 -14.62
C LEU A 699 -7.94 -15.30 -13.93
N THR A 700 -7.89 -14.93 -12.66
CA THR A 700 -6.66 -14.82 -11.87
C THR A 700 -6.76 -15.74 -10.67
N HIS A 701 -5.76 -16.61 -10.51
CA HIS A 701 -5.54 -17.43 -9.33
C HIS A 701 -4.18 -17.10 -8.72
N TRP A 702 -4.12 -16.94 -7.40
CA TRP A 702 -2.86 -16.93 -6.69
C TRP A 702 -2.98 -17.69 -5.37
N ARG A 703 -1.87 -18.29 -4.97
CA ARG A 703 -1.70 -18.96 -3.71
C ARG A 703 -0.43 -18.48 -3.02
N GLU A 704 -0.61 -17.95 -1.83
CA GLU A 704 0.49 -17.41 -1.03
C GLU A 704 0.90 -18.42 0.03
N TYR A 705 2.20 -18.54 0.21
CA TYR A 705 2.87 -19.39 1.19
C TYR A 705 3.79 -18.52 2.03
N ASN A 706 4.25 -19.08 3.14
CA ASN A 706 5.24 -18.45 4.02
C ASN A 706 4.80 -17.09 4.57
N ARG A 707 3.48 -16.86 4.73
CA ARG A 707 3.00 -15.63 5.38
C ARG A 707 3.49 -15.60 6.82
N THR A 708 4.01 -14.43 7.21
CA THR A 708 4.52 -14.19 8.56
C THR A 708 3.38 -14.30 9.58
N ARG A 709 3.56 -15.11 10.61
CA ARG A 709 2.64 -15.22 11.74
C ARG A 709 3.38 -15.39 13.06
N GLY A 710 2.74 -15.05 14.18
CA GLY A 710 3.24 -15.31 15.51
C GLY A 710 2.46 -16.41 16.20
N VAL A 711 3.13 -17.33 16.89
CA VAL A 711 2.54 -18.34 17.77
C VAL A 711 3.18 -18.27 19.15
N ASP A 712 2.40 -18.53 20.21
CA ASP A 712 2.96 -18.66 21.56
C ASP A 712 3.44 -20.10 21.77
N ILE A 713 4.75 -20.31 21.71
CA ILE A 713 5.34 -21.65 21.89
C ILE A 713 5.44 -22.08 23.35
N ASN A 714 5.18 -21.19 24.33
CA ASN A 714 5.14 -21.54 25.75
C ASN A 714 3.74 -21.97 26.20
N MET A 715 2.81 -22.20 25.28
CA MET A 715 1.49 -22.75 25.55
C MET A 715 1.53 -24.28 25.76
N VAL A 716 0.73 -24.77 26.71
CA VAL A 716 0.38 -26.19 26.78
C VAL A 716 -0.99 -26.36 26.11
N VAL A 717 -1.09 -27.24 25.17
CA VAL A 717 -2.36 -27.59 24.53
C VAL A 717 -2.97 -28.78 25.25
N ASP A 718 -4.27 -28.70 25.59
CA ASP A 718 -5.03 -29.78 26.13
C ASP A 718 -5.32 -30.82 25.04
N PRO A 719 -4.84 -32.07 25.16
CA PRO A 719 -5.07 -33.09 24.16
C PRO A 719 -6.54 -33.43 23.89
N ALA A 720 -7.41 -33.21 24.90
CA ALA A 720 -8.83 -33.51 24.77
C ALA A 720 -9.60 -32.49 23.92
N THR A 721 -9.17 -31.22 23.94
CA THR A 721 -9.83 -30.11 23.25
C THR A 721 -9.07 -29.62 22.05
N ALA A 722 -7.80 -30.00 21.93
CA ALA A 722 -6.83 -29.46 20.94
C ALA A 722 -6.60 -27.93 21.08
N TYR A 723 -6.90 -27.33 22.26
CA TYR A 723 -6.77 -25.90 22.53
C TYR A 723 -5.86 -25.63 23.71
N PRO A 724 -5.38 -24.38 23.88
CA PRO A 724 -4.55 -24.00 25.00
C PRO A 724 -5.23 -24.28 26.33
N ALA A 725 -4.57 -25.03 27.19
CA ALA A 725 -5.04 -25.30 28.56
C ALA A 725 -4.93 -24.03 29.40
N GLN A 726 -6.02 -23.67 30.09
CA GLN A 726 -6.05 -22.47 30.93
C GLN A 726 -4.94 -22.46 32.00
N GLY A 727 -4.15 -21.36 31.98
CA GLY A 727 -3.14 -21.12 33.02
C GLY A 727 -1.93 -22.06 33.02
N ARG A 728 -1.84 -23.02 32.10
CA ARG A 728 -0.69 -23.92 31.94
C ARG A 728 0.34 -23.36 30.96
N VAL A 729 1.61 -23.48 31.32
CA VAL A 729 2.76 -23.08 30.50
C VAL A 729 3.74 -24.26 30.41
N ALA A 730 4.44 -24.36 29.28
CA ALA A 730 5.42 -25.42 29.05
C ALA A 730 6.68 -25.22 29.91
N ASP A 731 7.11 -23.99 30.09
CA ASP A 731 8.21 -23.60 30.97
C ASP A 731 7.77 -22.41 31.84
N PRO A 732 7.68 -22.59 33.19
CA PRO A 732 7.25 -21.54 34.12
C PRO A 732 8.28 -20.39 34.27
N ASN A 733 9.52 -20.55 33.82
CA ASN A 733 10.52 -19.49 33.83
C ASN A 733 10.26 -18.43 32.76
N TRP A 734 9.38 -18.72 31.82
CA TRP A 734 9.01 -17.83 30.72
C TRP A 734 7.51 -17.47 30.80
N GLY A 735 7.21 -16.25 30.42
CA GLY A 735 5.89 -15.83 29.99
C GLY A 735 5.58 -16.36 28.59
N PRO A 736 4.63 -15.73 27.89
CA PRO A 736 4.38 -16.03 26.49
C PRO A 736 5.62 -15.80 25.62
N ILE A 737 5.99 -16.76 24.79
CA ILE A 737 7.08 -16.65 23.82
C ILE A 737 6.47 -16.55 22.42
N VAL A 738 6.51 -15.37 21.82
CA VAL A 738 6.00 -15.18 20.47
C VAL A 738 7.03 -15.66 19.46
N TRP A 739 6.78 -16.84 18.89
CA TRP A 739 7.58 -17.42 17.82
C TRP A 739 7.04 -16.94 16.47
N ILE A 740 7.84 -16.12 15.75
CA ILE A 740 7.46 -15.54 14.47
C ILE A 740 7.94 -16.50 13.37
N GLU A 741 7.01 -17.10 12.66
CA GLU A 741 7.26 -18.16 11.69
C GLU A 741 6.60 -17.91 10.33
N SER A 742 6.92 -18.75 9.34
CA SER A 742 6.45 -18.72 7.96
C SER A 742 5.32 -19.72 7.70
N GLY A 743 4.41 -19.92 8.66
CA GLY A 743 3.34 -20.93 8.58
C GLY A 743 2.05 -20.47 7.93
N GLY A 744 1.89 -19.16 7.64
CA GLY A 744 0.67 -18.62 7.07
C GLY A 744 0.51 -18.94 5.59
N LYS A 745 -0.76 -19.13 5.15
CA LYS A 745 -1.15 -19.42 3.76
C LYS A 745 -2.38 -18.60 3.38
N ALA A 746 -2.50 -18.25 2.09
CA ALA A 746 -3.72 -17.67 1.55
C ALA A 746 -3.99 -18.20 0.14
N ASP A 747 -5.25 -18.16 -0.29
CA ASP A 747 -5.71 -18.70 -1.58
C ASP A 747 -6.80 -17.78 -2.16
N PHE A 748 -6.69 -17.45 -3.45
CA PHE A 748 -7.56 -16.48 -4.11
C PHE A 748 -7.84 -16.87 -5.55
N LEU A 749 -9.12 -16.74 -5.96
CA LEU A 749 -9.55 -16.92 -7.34
C LEU A 749 -10.60 -15.87 -7.70
N SER A 750 -10.37 -15.12 -8.77
CA SER A 750 -11.31 -14.10 -9.26
C SER A 750 -11.39 -14.05 -10.77
N LEU A 751 -12.56 -13.58 -11.27
CA LEU A 751 -12.80 -13.21 -12.66
C LEU A 751 -13.00 -11.69 -12.72
N ALA A 752 -12.07 -10.99 -13.37
CA ALA A 752 -12.10 -9.55 -13.54
C ALA A 752 -12.42 -9.17 -14.98
N ASN A 753 -13.43 -8.32 -15.17
CA ASN A 753 -13.88 -7.85 -16.46
C ASN A 753 -13.68 -6.35 -16.56
N GLY A 754 -13.27 -5.86 -17.73
CA GLY A 754 -13.08 -4.44 -18.01
C GLY A 754 -13.71 -4.04 -19.35
N ILE A 755 -14.35 -2.90 -19.38
CA ILE A 755 -14.79 -2.22 -20.60
C ILE A 755 -14.19 -0.83 -20.56
N THR A 756 -13.41 -0.48 -21.57
CA THR A 756 -12.77 0.83 -21.69
C THR A 756 -13.16 1.49 -22.99
N ARG A 757 -13.74 2.67 -22.89
CA ARG A 757 -13.93 3.59 -24.00
C ARG A 757 -12.99 4.77 -23.84
N ARG A 758 -12.03 4.92 -24.76
CA ARG A 758 -11.12 6.06 -24.80
C ARG A 758 -11.85 7.36 -25.09
N TYR A 759 -11.17 8.46 -24.74
CA TYR A 759 -11.70 9.78 -25.06
C TYR A 759 -11.80 9.99 -26.57
N ALA A 760 -13.01 10.05 -27.07
CA ALA A 760 -13.36 10.39 -28.44
C ALA A 760 -14.76 11.01 -28.46
N ASN A 761 -14.99 11.93 -29.35
CA ASN A 761 -16.28 12.64 -29.47
C ASN A 761 -16.72 13.23 -28.12
N ASN A 762 -15.79 13.83 -27.40
CA ASN A 762 -15.98 14.50 -26.13
C ASN A 762 -16.44 13.57 -24.96
N PHE A 763 -16.22 12.25 -25.09
CA PHE A 763 -16.64 11.29 -24.06
C PHE A 763 -15.62 10.19 -23.83
N GLN A 764 -15.35 9.88 -22.55
CA GLN A 764 -14.56 8.75 -22.07
C GLN A 764 -15.34 8.00 -20.99
N ALA A 765 -15.23 6.68 -20.93
CA ALA A 765 -15.84 5.88 -19.86
C ALA A 765 -15.04 4.60 -19.57
N GLY A 766 -15.12 4.13 -18.33
CA GLY A 766 -14.59 2.86 -17.86
C GLY A 766 -15.59 2.13 -17.00
N LEU A 767 -15.67 0.81 -17.16
CA LEU A 767 -16.40 -0.10 -16.28
C LEU A 767 -15.47 -1.24 -15.91
N THR A 768 -15.38 -1.56 -14.63
CA THR A 768 -14.72 -2.79 -14.16
C THR A 768 -15.66 -3.55 -13.23
N TYR A 769 -15.74 -4.86 -13.42
CA TYR A 769 -16.48 -5.76 -12.56
C TYR A 769 -15.63 -6.96 -12.21
N THR A 770 -15.43 -7.19 -10.92
CA THR A 770 -14.70 -8.36 -10.41
C THR A 770 -15.63 -9.24 -9.60
N TYR A 771 -15.70 -10.51 -9.95
CA TYR A 771 -16.31 -11.57 -9.18
C TYR A 771 -15.21 -12.41 -8.54
N THR A 772 -15.19 -12.46 -7.23
CA THR A 772 -14.24 -13.29 -6.47
C THR A 772 -14.94 -14.58 -6.06
N PHE A 773 -14.48 -15.71 -6.59
CA PHE A 773 -15.01 -17.04 -6.27
C PHE A 773 -14.71 -17.39 -4.81
N PHE A 774 -13.46 -17.16 -4.41
CA PHE A 774 -13.00 -17.26 -3.04
C PHE A 774 -11.77 -16.39 -2.81
N ALA A 775 -11.64 -15.89 -1.60
CA ALA A 775 -10.42 -15.37 -1.00
C ALA A 775 -10.40 -15.85 0.44
N ARG A 776 -9.44 -16.65 0.81
CA ARG A 776 -9.36 -17.29 2.12
C ARG A 776 -7.91 -17.35 2.60
N ASP A 777 -7.75 -17.33 3.90
CA ASP A 777 -6.47 -17.45 4.56
C ASP A 777 -6.59 -18.26 5.86
N ASN A 778 -5.47 -18.81 6.33
CA ASN A 778 -5.46 -19.51 7.62
C ASN A 778 -5.07 -18.60 8.77
N GLN A 779 -4.84 -17.30 8.51
CA GLN A 779 -4.71 -16.28 9.56
C GLN A 779 -4.66 -14.86 8.97
N PRO A 780 -4.99 -13.80 9.76
CA PRO A 780 -4.77 -12.42 9.34
C PRO A 780 -3.28 -12.13 9.20
N ALA A 781 -2.95 -11.31 8.22
CA ALA A 781 -1.59 -10.87 7.93
C ALA A 781 -1.08 -9.88 8.97
N ASN A 782 -0.63 -10.34 10.12
CA ASN A 782 -0.01 -9.50 11.13
C ASN A 782 1.03 -10.30 11.92
N GLY A 783 2.28 -10.24 11.52
CA GLY A 783 3.37 -11.00 12.10
C GLY A 783 3.84 -10.57 13.50
N PHE A 784 3.18 -9.59 14.15
CA PHE A 784 3.66 -9.00 15.39
C PHE A 784 3.20 -9.68 16.67
N GLY A 785 2.15 -10.46 16.61
CA GLY A 785 1.57 -11.14 17.77
C GLY A 785 1.17 -12.57 17.45
N PRO A 786 0.88 -13.39 18.47
CA PRO A 786 0.34 -14.71 18.25
C PRO A 786 -1.05 -14.58 17.66
N ASN A 787 -1.24 -15.09 16.45
CA ASN A 787 -2.45 -14.91 15.66
C ASN A 787 -3.26 -16.20 15.52
N ALA A 788 -2.67 -17.36 15.82
CA ALA A 788 -3.36 -18.64 15.75
C ALA A 788 -3.94 -19.03 17.09
N ASP A 789 -5.22 -19.40 17.12
CA ASP A 789 -5.86 -19.95 18.32
C ASP A 789 -5.38 -21.36 18.63
N ASN A 790 -5.04 -22.12 17.58
CA ASN A 790 -4.39 -23.43 17.71
C ASN A 790 -2.98 -23.40 17.11
N PRO A 791 -1.95 -23.14 17.92
CA PRO A 791 -0.57 -23.07 17.42
C PRO A 791 -0.02 -24.41 16.94
N LEU A 792 -0.64 -25.54 17.33
CA LEU A 792 -0.17 -26.87 16.95
C LEU A 792 -0.81 -27.39 15.65
N ASN A 793 -1.94 -26.84 15.23
CA ASN A 793 -2.62 -27.25 14.00
C ASN A 793 -3.20 -26.05 13.25
N ILE A 794 -2.32 -25.30 12.63
CA ILE A 794 -2.67 -24.12 11.84
C ILE A 794 -3.44 -24.44 10.57
N ASP A 795 -3.25 -25.61 10.01
CA ASP A 795 -3.96 -26.05 8.80
C ASP A 795 -5.31 -26.69 9.13
N SER A 796 -5.75 -26.65 10.42
CA SER A 796 -7.09 -27.07 10.79
C SER A 796 -8.15 -26.26 10.05
N ASP A 797 -9.30 -26.87 9.75
CA ASP A 797 -10.42 -26.21 9.08
C ASP A 797 -10.90 -24.97 9.86
N ASP A 798 -10.74 -24.95 11.18
CA ASP A 798 -11.08 -23.84 12.07
C ASP A 798 -10.23 -22.58 11.83
N GLU A 799 -9.02 -22.71 11.30
CA GLU A 799 -8.13 -21.60 11.02
C GLU A 799 -8.32 -21.04 9.59
N TRP A 800 -8.80 -21.88 8.65
CA TRP A 800 -9.15 -21.42 7.31
C TRP A 800 -10.47 -20.67 7.33
N ALA A 801 -10.46 -19.42 6.88
CA ALA A 801 -11.64 -18.58 6.79
C ALA A 801 -11.61 -17.69 5.55
N THR A 802 -12.78 -17.15 5.19
CA THR A 802 -12.86 -16.05 4.24
C THR A 802 -12.01 -14.87 4.75
N SER A 803 -11.16 -14.32 3.89
CA SER A 803 -10.28 -13.21 4.24
C SER A 803 -11.06 -11.95 4.63
N GLN A 804 -10.55 -11.17 5.58
CA GLN A 804 -11.19 -9.92 6.02
C GLN A 804 -11.36 -8.90 4.89
N GLU A 805 -10.41 -8.84 3.97
CA GLU A 805 -10.42 -7.94 2.82
C GLU A 805 -11.32 -8.42 1.66
N PHE A 806 -12.00 -9.55 1.83
CA PHE A 806 -12.78 -10.18 0.80
C PHE A 806 -14.07 -9.44 0.49
N GLN A 807 -14.27 -9.20 -0.80
CA GLN A 807 -15.54 -8.77 -1.38
C GLN A 807 -15.90 -9.68 -2.55
N ARG A 808 -17.06 -10.33 -2.50
CA ARG A 808 -17.48 -11.25 -3.57
C ARG A 808 -17.73 -10.54 -4.88
N HIS A 809 -18.32 -9.34 -4.82
CA HIS A 809 -18.63 -8.52 -5.98
C HIS A 809 -18.06 -7.11 -5.79
N THR A 810 -17.33 -6.63 -6.77
CA THR A 810 -16.97 -5.22 -6.89
C THR A 810 -17.33 -4.71 -8.28
N LEU A 811 -17.94 -3.53 -8.35
CA LEU A 811 -18.26 -2.84 -9.59
C LEU A 811 -17.75 -1.41 -9.50
N ARG A 812 -17.06 -0.95 -10.52
CA ARG A 812 -16.57 0.41 -10.65
C ARG A 812 -16.97 0.96 -12.00
N LEU A 813 -17.53 2.16 -11.99
CA LEU A 813 -17.85 2.92 -13.20
C LEU A 813 -17.19 4.28 -13.10
N ASN A 814 -16.66 4.77 -14.19
CA ASN A 814 -16.22 6.17 -14.29
C ASN A 814 -16.55 6.73 -15.68
N GLY A 815 -16.69 8.04 -15.74
CA GLY A 815 -16.97 8.72 -17.00
C GLY A 815 -16.58 10.18 -16.98
N ILE A 816 -16.23 10.70 -18.16
CA ILE A 816 -15.88 12.10 -18.42
C ILE A 816 -16.62 12.51 -19.70
N TRP A 817 -17.41 13.57 -19.64
CA TRP A 817 -18.16 14.11 -20.77
C TRP A 817 -17.98 15.61 -20.88
N ALA A 818 -17.53 16.09 -22.03
CA ALA A 818 -17.27 17.49 -22.32
C ALA A 818 -18.20 17.99 -23.45
N PRO A 819 -19.48 18.34 -23.17
CA PRO A 819 -20.48 18.69 -24.19
C PRO A 819 -20.13 19.94 -25.01
N GLY A 820 -19.16 20.70 -24.63
CA GLY A 820 -18.79 21.98 -25.24
C GLY A 820 -18.99 23.16 -24.26
N TRP A 821 -18.92 24.37 -24.78
CA TRP A 821 -19.03 25.63 -24.04
C TRP A 821 -18.12 25.75 -22.80
N GLY A 822 -17.01 24.98 -22.76
CA GLY A 822 -16.12 24.92 -21.61
C GLY A 822 -16.68 24.15 -20.42
N LEU A 823 -17.73 23.35 -20.62
CA LEU A 823 -18.29 22.46 -19.58
C LEU A 823 -17.66 21.09 -19.67
N THR A 824 -17.34 20.50 -18.51
CA THR A 824 -16.95 19.09 -18.35
C THR A 824 -17.69 18.51 -17.15
N PHE A 825 -18.34 17.38 -17.35
CA PHE A 825 -18.96 16.57 -16.30
C PHE A 825 -18.17 15.28 -16.14
N SER A 826 -17.89 14.89 -14.91
CA SER A 826 -17.27 13.61 -14.64
C SER A 826 -17.85 12.97 -13.38
N GLY A 827 -17.74 11.66 -13.29
CA GLY A 827 -18.25 10.92 -12.15
C GLY A 827 -17.58 9.57 -11.99
N ALA A 828 -17.71 9.04 -10.79
CA ALA A 828 -17.28 7.71 -10.43
C ALA A 828 -18.31 7.03 -9.54
N TYR A 829 -18.63 5.77 -9.83
CA TYR A 829 -19.43 4.90 -8.97
C TYR A 829 -18.61 3.75 -8.42
N GLN A 830 -18.78 3.50 -7.15
CA GLN A 830 -18.15 2.40 -6.42
C GLN A 830 -19.22 1.56 -5.74
N PHE A 831 -19.22 0.26 -6.05
CA PHE A 831 -19.97 -0.76 -5.36
C PHE A 831 -19.04 -1.84 -4.83
N GLY A 832 -19.34 -2.35 -3.61
CA GLY A 832 -18.68 -3.50 -3.00
C GLY A 832 -19.64 -4.27 -2.13
N SER A 833 -19.61 -5.61 -2.15
CA SER A 833 -20.56 -6.48 -1.43
C SER A 833 -20.34 -6.54 0.09
N GLY A 834 -19.50 -5.71 0.65
CA GLY A 834 -19.13 -5.69 2.06
C GLY A 834 -17.94 -6.62 2.37
N ASN A 835 -17.10 -6.18 3.31
CA ASN A 835 -15.96 -6.94 3.81
C ASN A 835 -16.37 -7.85 4.97
N TYR A 836 -15.54 -8.83 5.29
CA TYR A 836 -15.70 -9.66 6.47
C TYR A 836 -14.92 -9.11 7.66
N PHE A 837 -15.44 -9.34 8.88
CA PHE A 837 -14.86 -8.87 10.13
C PHE A 837 -14.59 -10.04 11.07
N SER A 838 -13.44 -10.02 11.74
CA SER A 838 -13.04 -11.04 12.69
C SER A 838 -13.95 -11.02 13.92
N THR A 839 -14.66 -12.11 14.14
CA THR A 839 -15.54 -12.31 15.28
C THR A 839 -14.80 -12.87 16.48
N SER A 840 -15.18 -12.44 17.66
CA SER A 840 -14.60 -12.90 18.93
C SER A 840 -15.66 -13.00 20.03
N VAL A 841 -15.36 -13.75 21.09
CA VAL A 841 -16.19 -13.79 22.30
C VAL A 841 -15.85 -12.66 23.26
N GLY A 842 -14.77 -11.92 23.03
CA GLY A 842 -14.24 -10.92 23.97
C GLY A 842 -13.60 -11.56 25.22
N GLY A 843 -13.03 -10.73 26.09
CA GLY A 843 -12.38 -11.19 27.30
C GLY A 843 -11.08 -11.98 27.10
N ASN A 844 -10.69 -12.76 28.10
CA ASN A 844 -9.51 -13.62 28.07
C ASN A 844 -9.92 -15.08 28.41
N PRO A 845 -10.31 -15.89 27.41
CA PRO A 845 -10.74 -17.26 27.64
C PRO A 845 -9.60 -18.18 28.09
N TYR A 846 -8.34 -17.81 27.87
CA TYR A 846 -7.18 -18.65 28.19
C TYR A 846 -6.55 -18.37 29.56
N GLY A 847 -7.12 -17.44 30.34
CA GLY A 847 -6.68 -17.16 31.71
C GLY A 847 -5.52 -16.16 31.83
N LYS A 848 -4.94 -16.07 33.01
CA LYS A 848 -3.94 -15.07 33.42
C LYS A 848 -2.77 -14.97 32.44
N ASN A 849 -2.35 -13.73 32.17
CA ASN A 849 -1.15 -13.36 31.38
C ASN A 849 -1.15 -13.69 29.87
N ARG A 850 -2.27 -14.09 29.27
CA ARG A 850 -2.36 -14.46 27.85
C ARG A 850 -3.28 -13.57 27.02
N ALA A 851 -4.04 -12.67 27.66
CA ALA A 851 -4.97 -11.78 26.95
C ALA A 851 -4.29 -10.85 25.94
N ALA A 852 -3.04 -10.47 26.20
CA ALA A 852 -2.28 -9.57 25.31
C ALA A 852 -1.76 -10.27 24.02
N LEU A 853 -1.94 -11.57 23.89
CA LEU A 853 -1.27 -12.38 22.90
C LEU A 853 -2.21 -13.01 21.87
N SER A 854 -3.52 -13.10 22.15
CA SER A 854 -4.50 -13.65 21.22
C SER A 854 -5.33 -12.52 20.61
N HIS A 855 -5.13 -12.21 19.36
CA HIS A 855 -6.00 -11.29 18.61
C HIS A 855 -7.37 -11.92 18.29
N THR A 856 -7.55 -13.21 18.57
CA THR A 856 -8.77 -13.94 18.23
C THR A 856 -9.28 -14.72 19.43
N ASN A 857 -9.86 -14.02 20.42
CA ASN A 857 -10.58 -14.67 21.52
C ASN A 857 -11.88 -15.30 20.99
N ARG A 858 -11.78 -16.47 20.34
CA ARG A 858 -12.91 -17.16 19.71
C ARG A 858 -13.54 -18.24 20.55
N LEU A 859 -12.83 -18.72 21.56
CA LEU A 859 -13.29 -19.80 22.45
C LEU A 859 -14.28 -19.28 23.52
N TYR A 860 -15.50 -19.83 23.58
CA TYR A 860 -16.44 -19.54 24.62
C TYR A 860 -16.22 -20.47 25.82
N VAL A 861 -15.99 -19.90 27.00
CA VAL A 861 -15.74 -20.64 28.27
C VAL A 861 -16.77 -20.35 29.34
N GLY A 862 -17.94 -19.83 29.00
CA GLY A 862 -19.04 -19.59 29.93
C GLY A 862 -19.63 -20.87 30.47
N THR A 863 -20.17 -20.80 31.68
CA THR A 863 -20.81 -21.96 32.38
C THR A 863 -22.22 -22.27 31.87
N ALA A 864 -22.88 -21.33 31.22
CA ALA A 864 -24.20 -21.48 30.61
C ALA A 864 -24.13 -21.22 29.10
N PRO A 865 -25.01 -21.84 28.30
CA PRO A 865 -25.08 -21.53 26.86
C PRO A 865 -25.32 -20.04 26.65
N LEU A 866 -24.55 -19.46 25.72
CA LEU A 866 -24.68 -18.07 25.27
C LEU A 866 -25.55 -18.01 23.98
N VAL A 867 -26.67 -17.31 24.06
CA VAL A 867 -27.44 -16.95 22.84
C VAL A 867 -26.86 -15.67 22.29
N VAL A 868 -26.32 -15.74 21.08
CA VAL A 868 -25.73 -14.58 20.36
C VAL A 868 -26.85 -13.62 19.96
N ASN A 869 -26.78 -12.37 20.40
CA ASN A 869 -27.73 -11.35 19.97
C ASN A 869 -27.46 -10.90 18.53
N THR A 870 -28.14 -11.49 17.57
CA THR A 870 -27.98 -11.14 16.15
C THR A 870 -28.91 -10.03 15.66
N ALA A 871 -29.64 -9.35 16.54
CA ALA A 871 -30.63 -8.32 16.15
C ALA A 871 -30.05 -7.20 15.26
N LEU A 872 -28.81 -6.79 15.50
CA LEU A 872 -28.12 -5.76 14.70
C LEU A 872 -27.27 -6.35 13.56
N ALA A 873 -26.83 -7.60 13.69
CA ALA A 873 -26.05 -8.29 12.65
C ALA A 873 -26.96 -8.85 11.53
N GLY A 874 -28.13 -9.38 11.89
CA GLY A 874 -29.09 -9.99 10.97
C GLY A 874 -28.47 -11.15 10.19
N ASP A 875 -28.75 -11.22 8.92
CA ASP A 875 -28.22 -12.21 7.94
C ASP A 875 -26.75 -11.99 7.57
N ARG A 876 -26.10 -10.99 8.18
CA ARG A 876 -24.67 -10.72 7.98
C ARG A 876 -23.76 -11.57 8.89
N TYR A 877 -24.33 -12.32 9.82
CA TYR A 877 -23.57 -13.22 10.69
C TYR A 877 -23.75 -14.68 10.25
N ASP A 878 -22.63 -15.29 9.86
CA ASP A 878 -22.57 -16.67 9.34
C ASP A 878 -22.13 -17.70 10.43
N GLY A 879 -22.14 -17.33 11.70
CA GLY A 879 -21.72 -18.18 12.82
C GLY A 879 -22.89 -18.80 13.59
N PRO A 880 -22.60 -19.65 14.60
CA PRO A 880 -23.61 -20.27 15.47
C PRO A 880 -24.34 -19.23 16.31
N THR A 881 -25.66 -19.35 16.41
CA THR A 881 -26.50 -18.44 17.20
C THR A 881 -26.54 -18.83 18.69
N THR A 882 -26.03 -20.01 19.06
CA THR A 882 -25.86 -20.47 20.45
C THR A 882 -24.46 -21.07 20.58
N LEU A 883 -23.76 -20.67 21.66
CA LEU A 883 -22.43 -21.17 22.00
C LEU A 883 -22.48 -21.87 23.35
N ASN A 884 -22.06 -23.12 23.39
CA ASN A 884 -21.84 -23.87 24.61
C ASN A 884 -20.37 -23.66 25.08
N SER A 885 -20.08 -23.98 26.31
CA SER A 885 -18.72 -24.00 26.84
C SER A 885 -17.84 -24.93 26.00
N GLY A 886 -16.73 -24.40 25.44
CA GLY A 886 -15.86 -25.13 24.53
C GLY A 886 -16.12 -24.84 23.04
N ASP A 887 -17.26 -24.23 22.71
CA ASP A 887 -17.54 -23.84 21.32
C ASP A 887 -16.69 -22.66 20.87
N ARG A 888 -16.40 -22.60 19.55
CA ARG A 888 -15.64 -21.52 18.92
C ARG A 888 -16.49 -20.74 17.95
N VAL A 889 -16.31 -19.43 17.95
CA VAL A 889 -16.85 -18.56 16.92
C VAL A 889 -15.97 -18.70 15.69
N PRO A 890 -16.52 -18.93 14.48
CA PRO A 890 -15.72 -18.98 13.26
C PRO A 890 -14.98 -17.66 13.02
N ARG A 891 -13.80 -17.72 12.43
CA ARG A 891 -13.08 -16.53 11.97
C ARG A 891 -13.90 -15.79 10.92
N ASN A 892 -13.86 -14.45 10.96
CA ASN A 892 -14.45 -13.59 9.94
C ASN A 892 -15.91 -13.91 9.59
N ALA A 893 -16.70 -14.26 10.62
CA ALA A 893 -18.10 -14.69 10.45
C ALA A 893 -19.10 -13.51 10.36
N LEU A 894 -18.66 -12.25 10.56
CA LEU A 894 -19.53 -11.08 10.42
C LEU A 894 -19.21 -10.37 9.10
N ARG A 895 -20.21 -10.27 8.19
CA ARG A 895 -20.11 -9.52 6.95
C ARG A 895 -20.61 -8.09 7.16
N GLY A 896 -19.92 -7.11 6.61
CA GLY A 896 -20.35 -5.71 6.51
C GLY A 896 -21.48 -5.52 5.50
N ALA A 897 -22.20 -4.41 5.60
CA ALA A 897 -23.18 -4.02 4.61
C ALA A 897 -22.51 -3.69 3.27
N ALA A 898 -23.26 -3.79 2.18
CA ALA A 898 -22.80 -3.39 0.87
C ALA A 898 -22.50 -1.89 0.84
N ILE A 899 -21.49 -1.51 0.04
CA ILE A 899 -21.04 -0.15 -0.12
C ILE A 899 -21.53 0.37 -1.48
N HIS A 900 -22.13 1.54 -1.48
CA HIS A 900 -22.54 2.27 -2.67
C HIS A 900 -22.09 3.71 -2.56
N LYS A 901 -21.29 4.19 -3.50
CA LYS A 901 -20.79 5.56 -3.50
C LYS A 901 -20.80 6.11 -4.93
N VAL A 902 -21.45 7.24 -5.12
CA VAL A 902 -21.41 8.01 -6.36
C VAL A 902 -20.74 9.33 -6.07
N ASP A 903 -19.66 9.62 -6.76
CA ASP A 903 -18.98 10.93 -6.74
C ASP A 903 -19.21 11.61 -8.08
N ALA A 904 -19.50 12.91 -8.05
CA ALA A 904 -19.78 13.72 -9.24
C ALA A 904 -18.98 15.01 -9.23
N ARG A 905 -18.57 15.46 -10.41
CA ARG A 905 -17.87 16.73 -10.63
C ARG A 905 -18.42 17.44 -11.85
N ALA A 906 -18.57 18.76 -11.73
CA ALA A 906 -18.85 19.67 -12.82
C ALA A 906 -17.75 20.74 -12.88
N THR A 907 -17.18 20.95 -14.05
CA THR A 907 -16.14 21.95 -14.31
C THR A 907 -16.64 22.91 -15.38
N LYS A 908 -16.51 24.22 -15.13
CA LYS A 908 -16.74 25.28 -16.11
C LYS A 908 -15.42 26.02 -16.36
N ALA A 909 -14.90 25.91 -17.57
CA ALA A 909 -13.69 26.61 -18.01
C ALA A 909 -14.05 27.89 -18.78
N PHE A 910 -13.29 28.94 -18.50
CA PHE A 910 -13.36 30.25 -19.15
C PHE A 910 -11.98 30.54 -19.76
N LYS A 911 -11.93 30.93 -21.04
CA LYS A 911 -10.71 31.40 -21.67
C LYS A 911 -10.63 32.91 -21.60
N ILE A 912 -9.54 33.44 -21.07
CA ILE A 912 -9.26 34.87 -20.93
C ILE A 912 -7.84 35.07 -21.52
N ASN A 913 -7.75 35.44 -22.79
CA ASN A 913 -6.49 35.48 -23.54
C ASN A 913 -5.76 34.11 -23.49
N ASN A 914 -4.54 34.09 -23.01
CA ASN A 914 -3.73 32.87 -22.86
C ASN A 914 -3.99 32.11 -21.54
N LEU A 915 -4.90 32.64 -20.68
CA LEU A 915 -5.25 32.00 -19.41
C LEU A 915 -6.50 31.16 -19.58
N SER A 916 -6.54 30.02 -18.92
CA SER A 916 -7.75 29.23 -18.74
C SER A 916 -8.09 29.19 -17.25
N MET A 917 -9.21 29.82 -16.87
CA MET A 917 -9.72 29.75 -15.51
C MET A 917 -10.85 28.73 -15.47
N SER A 918 -10.82 27.82 -14.49
CA SER A 918 -11.86 26.82 -14.29
C SER A 918 -12.45 26.95 -12.89
N VAL A 919 -13.78 26.91 -12.81
CA VAL A 919 -14.54 26.74 -11.56
C VAL A 919 -15.01 25.29 -11.51
N VAL A 920 -14.77 24.63 -10.39
CA VAL A 920 -15.06 23.21 -10.19
C VAL A 920 -16.00 23.05 -8.99
N ALA A 921 -17.07 22.28 -9.16
CA ALA A 921 -17.94 21.84 -8.09
C ALA A 921 -17.92 20.32 -8.03
N GLU A 922 -17.69 19.77 -6.84
CA GLU A 922 -17.64 18.32 -6.59
C GLU A 922 -18.56 17.95 -5.44
N VAL A 923 -19.25 16.82 -5.59
CA VAL A 923 -20.06 16.21 -4.52
C VAL A 923 -19.65 14.76 -4.39
N PHE A 924 -19.22 14.38 -3.21
CA PHE A 924 -18.83 13.01 -2.86
C PHE A 924 -19.98 12.34 -2.11
N ASN A 925 -20.22 11.05 -2.38
CA ASN A 925 -21.37 10.30 -1.90
C ASN A 925 -22.70 11.05 -2.18
N LEU A 926 -22.93 11.35 -3.45
CA LEU A 926 -24.02 12.21 -3.95
C LEU A 926 -25.39 11.82 -3.37
N PHE A 927 -25.68 10.54 -3.26
CA PHE A 927 -26.96 10.02 -2.74
C PHE A 927 -26.98 9.85 -1.21
N ASN A 928 -25.89 10.22 -0.51
CA ASN A 928 -25.78 10.09 0.93
C ASN A 928 -26.05 8.69 1.46
N HIS A 929 -25.62 7.65 0.72
CA HIS A 929 -25.78 6.27 1.14
C HIS A 929 -24.94 6.00 2.40
N GLU A 930 -25.53 5.33 3.40
CA GLU A 930 -24.84 4.96 4.64
C GLU A 930 -23.86 3.82 4.38
N ASN A 931 -22.57 4.14 4.29
CA ASN A 931 -21.49 3.19 4.10
C ASN A 931 -20.70 3.04 5.40
N PHE A 932 -20.52 1.80 5.86
CA PHE A 932 -19.78 1.51 7.08
C PHE A 932 -18.60 0.59 6.79
N GLY A 933 -17.43 0.91 7.33
CA GLY A 933 -16.21 0.14 7.18
C GLY A 933 -15.74 -0.54 8.48
N SER A 934 -16.53 -0.47 9.56
CA SER A 934 -16.21 -1.07 10.85
C SER A 934 -17.49 -1.44 11.61
N TYR A 935 -17.44 -2.53 12.39
CA TYR A 935 -18.57 -3.07 13.14
C TYR A 935 -18.10 -3.63 14.50
N ASN A 936 -18.99 -3.63 15.48
CA ASN A 936 -18.75 -4.40 16.70
C ASN A 936 -18.88 -5.91 16.39
N ALA A 937 -17.78 -6.62 16.45
CA ALA A 937 -17.68 -8.04 16.09
C ALA A 937 -17.55 -8.98 17.32
N VAL A 938 -17.78 -8.47 18.53
CA VAL A 938 -17.77 -9.25 19.78
C VAL A 938 -19.14 -9.87 19.99
N VAL A 939 -19.27 -11.18 19.84
CA VAL A 939 -20.57 -11.90 19.88
C VAL A 939 -21.24 -11.90 21.27
N THR A 940 -20.49 -11.67 22.35
CA THR A 940 -21.02 -11.51 23.70
C THR A 940 -21.56 -10.09 23.97
N SER A 941 -21.29 -9.13 23.06
CA SER A 941 -21.76 -7.76 23.21
C SER A 941 -23.24 -7.65 22.87
N PRO A 942 -24.05 -6.91 23.65
CA PRO A 942 -25.43 -6.60 23.27
C PRO A 942 -25.54 -5.75 22.01
N LEU A 943 -24.41 -5.15 21.56
CA LEU A 943 -24.28 -4.31 20.37
C LEU A 943 -23.57 -5.05 19.22
N PHE A 944 -23.54 -6.39 19.25
CA PHE A 944 -22.94 -7.19 18.18
C PHE A 944 -23.57 -6.86 16.83
N GLY A 945 -22.73 -6.58 15.83
CA GLY A 945 -23.16 -6.16 14.48
C GLY A 945 -23.44 -4.66 14.33
N GLN A 946 -23.32 -3.84 15.40
CA GLN A 946 -23.51 -2.40 15.31
C GLN A 946 -22.38 -1.74 14.49
N PRO A 947 -22.73 -0.87 13.53
CA PRO A 947 -21.74 -0.06 12.84
C PRO A 947 -20.98 0.87 13.79
N GLN A 948 -19.69 1.01 13.53
CA GLN A 948 -18.79 1.96 14.20
C GLN A 948 -18.31 3.03 13.24
N GLN A 949 -17.78 4.12 13.76
CA GLN A 949 -17.23 5.18 12.95
C GLN A 949 -16.00 4.70 12.18
N ASN A 950 -15.95 5.03 10.88
CA ASN A 950 -14.81 4.83 10.01
C ASN A 950 -14.49 6.14 9.29
N ILE A 951 -13.20 6.55 9.31
CA ILE A 951 -12.73 7.83 8.75
C ILE A 951 -12.31 7.74 7.27
N GLY A 952 -12.31 6.54 6.67
CA GLY A 952 -11.95 6.35 5.27
C GLY A 952 -12.90 7.05 4.30
N ASN A 953 -12.39 7.53 3.17
CA ASN A 953 -13.17 8.31 2.19
C ASN A 953 -14.38 7.56 1.62
N ALA A 954 -14.29 6.22 1.51
CA ALA A 954 -15.41 5.39 1.04
C ALA A 954 -16.64 5.42 1.97
N TYR A 955 -16.45 5.76 3.24
CA TYR A 955 -17.44 5.64 4.32
C TYR A 955 -17.97 6.98 4.81
N ARG A 956 -17.46 8.09 4.26
CA ARG A 956 -17.91 9.43 4.65
C ARG A 956 -19.34 9.71 4.15
N PRO A 957 -20.17 10.47 4.90
CA PRO A 957 -21.44 10.99 4.41
C PRO A 957 -21.22 11.94 3.21
N ARG A 958 -22.30 12.37 2.59
CA ARG A 958 -22.20 13.32 1.47
C ARG A 958 -21.44 14.57 1.90
N THR A 959 -20.45 14.96 1.08
CA THR A 959 -19.64 16.17 1.27
C THR A 959 -19.50 16.93 -0.02
N GLY A 960 -19.53 18.29 0.07
CA GLY A 960 -19.35 19.20 -1.05
C GLY A 960 -17.92 19.79 -1.10
N GLN A 961 -17.47 20.14 -2.30
CA GLN A 961 -16.20 20.81 -2.55
C GLN A 961 -16.31 21.81 -3.68
N LEU A 962 -15.75 23.00 -3.51
CA LEU A 962 -15.58 23.98 -4.57
C LEU A 962 -14.10 24.23 -4.84
N ALA A 963 -13.77 24.52 -6.10
CA ALA A 963 -12.40 24.88 -6.46
C ALA A 963 -12.33 25.91 -7.58
N VAL A 964 -11.22 26.63 -7.59
CA VAL A 964 -10.82 27.49 -8.71
C VAL A 964 -9.44 27.06 -9.16
N ARG A 965 -9.26 26.96 -10.47
CA ARG A 965 -7.98 26.61 -11.10
C ARG A 965 -7.69 27.59 -12.23
N VAL A 966 -6.49 28.14 -12.27
CA VAL A 966 -5.97 28.97 -13.35
C VAL A 966 -4.80 28.26 -14.01
N GLN A 967 -4.81 28.17 -15.34
CA GLN A 967 -3.76 27.54 -16.17
C GLN A 967 -3.30 28.52 -17.25
N PHE A 968 -2.01 28.51 -17.55
CA PHE A 968 -1.39 29.34 -18.59
C PHE A 968 -0.34 28.58 -19.39
#